data_fcc900e37f933cc494ea6b890d353f34
#
_entry.id   fcc900e37f933cc494ea6b890d353f34
#
_cell.length_a   1.000
_cell.length_b   1.000
_cell.length_c   1.000
_cell.angle_alpha   90.00
_cell.angle_beta   90.00
_cell.angle_gamma   90.00
#
_symmetry.space_group_name_H-M   'P 1'
#
loop_
_entity.id
_entity.type
_entity.pdbx_description
1 polymer ?
#
loop_
_entity_poly.entity_id
_entity_poly.type
_entity_poly.pdbx_seq_one_letter_code
_entity_poly.pdbx_strand_id
1 'polypeptide(L)'
;MQKKQLQALTLEQKCALLSGAGTFTTRGYQKAGVPAITLSDGPNGVRKQAGAADHLGLNPSVPATCFPTAVTVACSWDPALGEEVGKAMGEEAAAQEVAVLLGPGLNTKRSPLCGRDFEYFSEDPYLAGKMAAGYVRGIQSNGIAACPKHFAVNSQELRRMASDSVLDERTLREIYLTGFEIVVKESAPKTIMSSYNLVNGTYANENAHLLQDILRRDWGFTGAVVTDWGGSNDHALGVKNGSTLEMPAPGGDAVRELLAAVKSGKITEADVDARLDELLTLIYDTHAAVQNHSRSFDADAHHALARRAAAESTVLLKNEDNLLPLAAGTKVAVIGDFAETPRYQGAGSSAVNSIKVDSLLGCWVESGLEQVGFAAGFDRQGKPDATKQAEAVALAQKADVVLLCMGLDEIKESEGLDRSDMCVASNQIELLRALQKVNPNIVVVLSAGASVETSWANHCKALVYGALGGQAGAGAMLDVLTGKVNPSGKLAESWAKAYSDTPARDNFAGDGRTVQYREGLYVGYRYYQTAGVAPAYPFGFGLSYTTFAYSDVKATPQGVSLTVTNTGDREGAEIVQVYVAKPDAKIFRPAQELKGFAKVQLAAGESKRVTVALDDKAFRYWNTMTNAWEVEGGSYEVRVGASCEDIRLTAVVTVAGTGAPNPYEGKSLPHYTSGKVQNVPDAEWETLLGRPIPDDTVKIDRNMTLGELNHSRSPLCWLIWLVLHTLLTASYKKGQPNLNVMFQYNMPLRALAKMTSGAISMGMVDGIVLEAKGFWVIGLVKVILEAIKNIILNAQLESRLRNS
;
A
#
# COMPACT_ATOMS: atom_id res chain seq x y z
N MET A 1 -5.12 -19.23 30.85
CA MET A 1 -5.09 -17.93 31.56
C MET A 1 -6.27 -17.06 31.16
N GLN A 2 -6.58 -16.94 29.88
CA GLN A 2 -7.63 -16.08 29.29
C GLN A 2 -9.05 -16.38 29.77
N LYS A 3 -9.49 -17.64 29.91
CA LYS A 3 -10.83 -18.01 30.42
C LYS A 3 -11.12 -17.45 31.82
N LYS A 4 -10.08 -17.37 32.68
CA LYS A 4 -10.24 -16.82 34.03
C LYS A 4 -10.41 -15.30 34.02
N GLN A 5 -9.74 -14.61 33.12
CA GLN A 5 -9.86 -13.17 32.94
C GLN A 5 -11.18 -12.79 32.27
N LEU A 6 -11.61 -13.54 31.26
CA LEU A 6 -12.94 -13.37 30.66
C LEU A 6 -14.07 -13.43 31.70
N GLN A 7 -13.96 -14.37 32.66
CA GLN A 7 -14.94 -14.52 33.76
C GLN A 7 -14.86 -13.42 34.81
N ALA A 8 -13.71 -12.75 34.94
CA ALA A 8 -13.52 -11.65 35.90
C ALA A 8 -14.04 -10.30 35.41
N LEU A 9 -14.33 -10.16 34.11
CA LEU A 9 -14.80 -8.93 33.49
C LEU A 9 -16.33 -8.88 33.42
N THR A 10 -16.89 -7.72 33.74
CA THR A 10 -18.33 -7.45 33.49
C THR A 10 -18.57 -7.30 31.98
N LEU A 11 -19.81 -7.53 31.51
CA LEU A 11 -20.16 -7.31 30.11
C LEU A 11 -19.81 -5.89 29.63
N GLU A 12 -19.99 -4.88 30.51
CA GLU A 12 -19.66 -3.50 30.21
C GLU A 12 -18.15 -3.30 29.97
N GLN A 13 -17.30 -3.94 30.80
CA GLN A 13 -15.83 -3.94 30.61
C GLN A 13 -15.41 -4.71 29.36
N LYS A 14 -16.04 -5.86 29.08
CA LYS A 14 -15.81 -6.65 27.86
C LYS A 14 -16.09 -5.80 26.62
N CYS A 15 -17.24 -5.13 26.57
CA CYS A 15 -17.60 -4.24 25.47
C CYS A 15 -16.63 -3.04 25.36
N ALA A 16 -16.17 -2.50 26.49
CA ALA A 16 -15.22 -1.36 26.48
C ALA A 16 -13.83 -1.73 25.99
N LEU A 17 -13.39 -2.98 26.19
CA LEU A 17 -12.10 -3.48 25.66
C LEU A 17 -12.06 -3.58 24.13
N LEU A 18 -13.20 -3.83 23.48
CA LEU A 18 -13.29 -3.97 22.03
C LEU A 18 -13.19 -2.63 21.26
N SER A 19 -12.87 -1.53 21.96
CA SER A 19 -12.57 -0.24 21.35
C SER A 19 -11.37 0.43 22.01
N GLY A 20 -10.68 1.30 21.27
CA GLY A 20 -9.53 2.04 21.76
C GLY A 20 -9.86 2.92 22.97
N ALA A 21 -8.88 3.17 23.83
CA ALA A 21 -8.94 4.13 24.91
C ALA A 21 -8.31 5.48 24.54
N GLY A 22 -7.43 5.49 23.56
CA GLY A 22 -6.79 6.68 22.98
C GLY A 22 -6.62 6.50 21.49
N THR A 23 -5.94 7.43 20.84
CA THR A 23 -5.73 7.38 19.39
C THR A 23 -4.96 6.11 18.98
N PHE A 24 -3.98 5.67 19.77
CA PHE A 24 -3.13 4.52 19.51
C PHE A 24 -3.00 3.56 20.70
N THR A 25 -3.93 3.59 21.66
CA THR A 25 -3.84 2.74 22.85
C THR A 25 -5.11 1.97 23.09
N THR A 26 -4.96 0.73 23.54
CA THR A 26 -6.08 -0.08 24.05
C THR A 26 -6.41 0.29 25.48
N ARG A 27 -7.58 -0.14 25.97
CA ARG A 27 -7.98 0.01 27.37
C ARG A 27 -7.30 -1.08 28.22
N GLY A 28 -6.86 -0.72 29.42
CA GLY A 28 -6.36 -1.66 30.43
C GLY A 28 -7.28 -1.73 31.65
N TYR A 29 -7.32 -2.90 32.30
CA TYR A 29 -8.01 -3.11 33.60
C TYR A 29 -7.07 -3.80 34.56
N GLN A 30 -6.35 -3.03 35.39
CA GLN A 30 -5.32 -3.54 36.31
C GLN A 30 -5.85 -4.57 37.29
N LYS A 31 -7.05 -4.35 37.87
CA LYS A 31 -7.69 -5.29 38.80
C LYS A 31 -7.99 -6.66 38.15
N ALA A 32 -8.30 -6.67 36.86
CA ALA A 32 -8.50 -7.89 36.10
C ALA A 32 -7.20 -8.44 35.47
N GLY A 33 -6.07 -7.79 35.69
CA GLY A 33 -4.78 -8.17 35.14
C GLY A 33 -4.65 -7.96 33.63
N VAL A 34 -5.45 -7.06 33.03
CA VAL A 34 -5.41 -6.74 31.60
C VAL A 34 -4.58 -5.46 31.41
N PRO A 35 -3.36 -5.54 30.85
CA PRO A 35 -2.56 -4.35 30.53
C PRO A 35 -3.12 -3.62 29.29
N ALA A 36 -2.84 -2.33 29.20
CA ALA A 36 -3.00 -1.58 27.95
C ALA A 36 -1.78 -1.82 27.05
N ILE A 37 -1.97 -1.83 25.73
CA ILE A 37 -0.91 -1.88 24.74
C ILE A 37 -0.97 -0.69 23.80
N THR A 38 0.19 -0.34 23.20
CA THR A 38 0.32 0.74 22.23
C THR A 38 0.42 0.15 20.81
N LEU A 39 -0.34 0.74 19.89
CA LEU A 39 -0.19 0.54 18.47
C LEU A 39 0.57 1.74 17.88
N SER A 40 1.18 1.60 16.72
CA SER A 40 1.84 2.72 16.04
C SER A 40 1.81 2.54 14.53
N ASP A 41 1.64 3.64 13.79
CA ASP A 41 1.93 3.63 12.37
C ASP A 41 3.38 3.24 12.12
N GLY A 42 3.65 2.69 10.93
CA GLY A 42 5.00 2.34 10.57
C GLY A 42 5.18 1.30 9.48
N PRO A 43 4.68 1.51 8.24
CA PRO A 43 4.92 0.58 7.14
C PRO A 43 6.37 0.58 6.64
N ASN A 44 7.13 1.68 6.86
CA ASN A 44 8.54 1.81 6.49
C ASN A 44 9.43 2.38 7.60
N GLY A 45 8.97 2.30 8.86
CA GLY A 45 9.67 2.76 10.07
C GLY A 45 8.66 3.16 11.14
N VAL A 46 9.06 3.09 12.40
CA VAL A 46 8.16 3.35 13.54
C VAL A 46 7.76 4.83 13.57
N ARG A 47 6.46 5.11 13.69
CA ARG A 47 5.93 6.45 13.84
C ARG A 47 5.12 6.60 15.13
N LYS A 48 5.77 6.35 16.26
CA LYS A 48 5.16 6.57 17.58
C LYS A 48 5.03 8.08 17.83
N GLN A 49 3.79 8.56 18.00
CA GLN A 49 3.55 9.98 18.22
C GLN A 49 4.03 10.42 19.62
N ALA A 50 4.65 11.61 19.68
CA ALA A 50 5.17 12.22 20.89
C ALA A 50 4.22 13.33 21.34
N GLY A 51 3.38 13.07 22.36
CA GLY A 51 2.41 14.04 22.87
C GLY A 51 1.00 13.86 22.32
N ALA A 52 0.32 14.97 21.92
CA ALA A 52 -1.04 14.90 21.38
C ALA A 52 -1.03 14.14 20.04
N ALA A 53 -1.85 13.11 19.96
CA ALA A 53 -1.93 12.28 18.77
C ALA A 53 -2.89 12.87 17.71
N ASP A 54 -2.57 12.71 16.45
CA ASP A 54 -3.43 13.04 15.29
C ASP A 54 -3.60 11.86 14.36
N HIS A 55 -4.53 11.98 13.39
CA HIS A 55 -4.88 10.92 12.45
C HIS A 55 -4.12 10.99 11.10
N LEU A 56 -3.44 12.10 10.80
CA LEU A 56 -2.81 12.35 9.49
C LEU A 56 -1.29 12.47 9.55
N GLY A 57 -0.71 12.32 10.74
CA GLY A 57 0.72 12.38 10.88
C GLY A 57 1.35 13.77 10.84
N LEU A 58 0.63 14.75 11.32
CA LEU A 58 1.10 16.14 11.36
C LEU A 58 1.85 16.48 12.66
N ASN A 59 1.54 15.76 13.74
CA ASN A 59 2.19 15.98 15.04
C ASN A 59 3.56 15.28 15.10
N PRO A 60 4.49 15.80 15.91
CA PRO A 60 5.81 15.21 16.09
C PRO A 60 5.72 13.76 16.55
N SER A 61 6.60 12.91 16.02
CA SER A 61 6.78 11.52 16.46
C SER A 61 8.18 11.29 17.03
N VAL A 62 8.34 10.20 17.76
CA VAL A 62 9.63 9.76 18.28
C VAL A 62 10.56 9.45 17.10
N PRO A 63 11.83 9.88 17.13
CA PRO A 63 12.77 9.56 16.07
C PRO A 63 12.95 8.05 15.89
N ALA A 64 12.97 7.62 14.62
CA ALA A 64 13.16 6.23 14.24
C ALA A 64 13.91 6.13 12.90
N THR A 65 14.35 4.94 12.52
CA THR A 65 14.94 4.71 11.20
C THR A 65 13.83 4.69 10.13
N CYS A 66 13.96 5.56 9.14
CA CYS A 66 13.13 5.52 7.94
C CYS A 66 13.77 4.59 6.92
N PHE A 67 13.26 3.36 6.82
CA PHE A 67 13.67 2.41 5.78
C PHE A 67 13.07 2.80 4.42
N PRO A 68 13.60 2.22 3.30
CA PRO A 68 12.96 2.39 2.01
C PRO A 68 11.49 1.98 2.04
N THR A 69 10.65 2.68 1.28
CA THR A 69 9.21 2.37 1.21
C THR A 69 8.93 1.00 0.58
N ALA A 70 7.72 0.48 0.74
CA ALA A 70 7.35 -0.84 0.22
C ALA A 70 7.57 -0.96 -1.29
N VAL A 71 7.21 0.07 -2.08
CA VAL A 71 7.46 0.07 -3.53
C VAL A 71 8.95 -0.04 -3.86
N THR A 72 9.80 0.57 -3.03
CA THR A 72 11.26 0.51 -3.22
C THR A 72 11.76 -0.90 -2.93
N VAL A 73 11.49 -1.43 -1.73
CA VAL A 73 11.98 -2.77 -1.34
C VAL A 73 11.40 -3.87 -2.22
N ALA A 74 10.18 -3.71 -2.75
CA ALA A 74 9.61 -4.63 -3.72
C ALA A 74 10.46 -4.79 -4.98
N CYS A 75 11.15 -3.73 -5.41
CA CYS A 75 12.07 -3.78 -6.55
C CYS A 75 13.31 -4.66 -6.30
N SER A 76 13.61 -5.02 -5.04
CA SER A 76 14.67 -6.00 -4.75
C SER A 76 14.29 -7.43 -5.12
N TRP A 77 13.00 -7.74 -5.18
CA TRP A 77 12.44 -9.09 -5.34
C TRP A 77 13.05 -10.09 -4.35
N ASP A 78 13.34 -9.63 -3.15
CA ASP A 78 14.02 -10.40 -2.11
C ASP A 78 13.22 -10.39 -0.80
N PRO A 79 12.38 -11.40 -0.56
CA PRO A 79 11.63 -11.52 0.69
C PRO A 79 12.52 -11.66 1.93
N ALA A 80 13.77 -12.15 1.79
CA ALA A 80 14.70 -12.25 2.90
C ALA A 80 15.22 -10.86 3.32
N LEU A 81 15.54 -9.99 2.36
CA LEU A 81 15.84 -8.58 2.64
C LEU A 81 14.65 -7.90 3.30
N GLY A 82 13.42 -8.17 2.83
CA GLY A 82 12.18 -7.71 3.46
C GLY A 82 12.06 -8.17 4.91
N GLU A 83 12.45 -9.40 5.22
CA GLU A 83 12.44 -9.95 6.58
C GLU A 83 13.49 -9.28 7.48
N GLU A 84 14.70 -8.98 6.97
CA GLU A 84 15.72 -8.23 7.70
C GLU A 84 15.26 -6.82 8.05
N VAL A 85 14.67 -6.09 7.06
CA VAL A 85 14.09 -4.76 7.29
C VAL A 85 12.95 -4.83 8.30
N GLY A 86 12.05 -5.81 8.17
CA GLY A 86 10.98 -6.03 9.13
C GLY A 86 11.48 -6.31 10.54
N LYS A 87 12.58 -7.09 10.68
CA LYS A 87 13.20 -7.37 11.97
C LYS A 87 13.73 -6.11 12.64
N ALA A 88 14.44 -5.26 11.89
CA ALA A 88 14.95 -3.99 12.40
C ALA A 88 13.81 -3.04 12.83
N MET A 89 12.75 -2.92 12.01
CA MET A 89 11.57 -2.15 12.38
C MET A 89 10.89 -2.67 13.64
N GLY A 90 10.77 -3.99 13.78
CA GLY A 90 10.20 -4.63 14.95
C GLY A 90 11.04 -4.42 16.22
N GLU A 91 12.37 -4.40 16.10
CA GLU A 91 13.30 -4.07 17.19
C GLU A 91 13.08 -2.63 17.70
N GLU A 92 13.04 -1.65 16.79
CA GLU A 92 12.75 -0.26 17.14
C GLU A 92 11.37 -0.08 17.78
N ALA A 93 10.36 -0.76 17.23
CA ALA A 93 8.99 -0.72 17.75
C ALA A 93 8.93 -1.25 19.20
N ALA A 94 9.54 -2.41 19.45
CA ALA A 94 9.60 -2.99 20.79
C ALA A 94 10.40 -2.11 21.77
N ALA A 95 11.52 -1.52 21.32
CA ALA A 95 12.33 -0.59 22.12
C ALA A 95 11.54 0.67 22.50
N GLN A 96 10.65 1.13 21.61
CA GLN A 96 9.75 2.25 21.83
C GLN A 96 8.42 1.86 22.51
N GLU A 97 8.29 0.65 23.06
CA GLU A 97 7.07 0.15 23.74
C GLU A 97 5.82 0.07 22.81
N VAL A 98 6.03 -0.19 21.53
CA VAL A 98 4.97 -0.45 20.58
C VAL A 98 4.74 -1.96 20.49
N ALA A 99 3.51 -2.37 20.79
CA ALA A 99 3.08 -3.78 20.79
C ALA A 99 2.56 -4.25 19.42
N VAL A 100 2.01 -3.31 18.63
CA VAL A 100 1.47 -3.57 17.29
C VAL A 100 2.00 -2.52 16.33
N LEU A 101 2.77 -2.93 15.34
CA LEU A 101 3.22 -2.06 14.26
C LEU A 101 2.25 -2.18 13.07
N LEU A 102 1.64 -1.04 12.68
CA LEU A 102 0.58 -0.97 11.66
C LEU A 102 1.17 -0.98 10.23
N GLY A 103 1.57 -2.15 9.81
CA GLY A 103 2.19 -2.44 8.53
C GLY A 103 2.54 -3.93 8.40
N PRO A 104 2.96 -4.33 7.18
CA PRO A 104 3.10 -3.55 5.96
C PRO A 104 1.78 -3.31 5.21
N GLY A 105 1.76 -2.30 4.32
CA GLY A 105 0.71 -2.11 3.32
C GLY A 105 0.92 -3.02 2.12
N LEU A 106 -0.13 -3.72 1.64
CA LEU A 106 -0.01 -4.64 0.50
C LEU A 106 -1.21 -4.66 -0.45
N ASN A 107 -1.98 -3.59 -0.50
CA ASN A 107 -3.03 -3.47 -1.51
C ASN A 107 -2.43 -3.52 -2.92
N THR A 108 -3.17 -4.12 -3.86
CA THR A 108 -2.75 -4.19 -5.26
C THR A 108 -2.70 -2.81 -5.88
N LYS A 109 -1.58 -2.47 -6.53
CA LYS A 109 -1.41 -1.22 -7.29
C LYS A 109 -2.25 -1.31 -8.57
N ARG A 110 -3.50 -0.85 -8.46
CA ARG A 110 -4.51 -0.92 -9.54
C ARG A 110 -4.32 0.15 -10.58
N SER A 111 -3.97 1.35 -10.13
CA SER A 111 -3.81 2.54 -10.96
C SER A 111 -2.60 3.34 -10.49
N PRO A 112 -1.76 3.84 -11.40
CA PRO A 112 -0.61 4.67 -11.06
C PRO A 112 -0.99 6.02 -10.43
N LEU A 113 -2.27 6.36 -10.42
CA LEU A 113 -2.76 7.60 -9.80
C LEU A 113 -3.10 7.46 -8.32
N CYS A 114 -3.10 6.25 -7.75
CA CYS A 114 -3.36 6.07 -6.33
C CYS A 114 -2.27 6.76 -5.48
N GLY A 115 -2.70 7.65 -4.59
CA GLY A 115 -1.79 8.47 -3.80
C GLY A 115 -0.92 7.69 -2.81
N ARG A 116 -1.32 6.46 -2.44
CA ARG A 116 -0.58 5.57 -1.52
C ARG A 116 0.18 4.45 -2.21
N ASP A 117 0.39 4.51 -3.53
CA ASP A 117 1.17 3.51 -4.26
C ASP A 117 2.60 3.34 -3.73
N PHE A 118 3.17 4.41 -3.15
CA PHE A 118 4.48 4.34 -2.49
C PHE A 118 4.50 3.37 -1.30
N GLU A 119 3.36 3.14 -0.64
CA GLU A 119 3.22 2.31 0.55
C GLU A 119 2.92 0.84 0.23
N TYR A 120 2.61 0.52 -1.05
CA TYR A 120 2.24 -0.81 -1.52
C TYR A 120 3.34 -1.43 -2.37
N PHE A 121 3.51 -2.77 -2.28
CA PHE A 121 4.62 -3.46 -2.92
C PHE A 121 4.49 -3.52 -4.45
N SER A 122 3.38 -4.01 -4.99
CA SER A 122 3.32 -4.42 -6.40
C SER A 122 1.90 -4.38 -6.99
N GLU A 123 1.83 -4.34 -8.32
CA GLU A 123 0.64 -4.68 -9.10
C GLU A 123 0.36 -6.19 -9.13
N ASP A 124 1.38 -7.00 -8.82
CA ASP A 124 1.28 -8.46 -8.79
C ASP A 124 1.04 -8.96 -7.37
N PRO A 125 -0.08 -9.68 -7.10
CA PRO A 125 -0.41 -10.14 -5.76
C PRO A 125 0.54 -11.23 -5.21
N TYR A 126 1.20 -12.01 -6.10
CA TYR A 126 2.16 -13.01 -5.65
C TYR A 126 3.44 -12.35 -5.12
N LEU A 127 4.01 -11.42 -5.89
CA LEU A 127 5.18 -10.64 -5.44
C LEU A 127 4.86 -9.85 -4.17
N ALA A 128 3.73 -9.12 -4.15
CA ALA A 128 3.30 -8.35 -2.99
C ALA A 128 3.16 -9.22 -1.74
N GLY A 129 2.50 -10.39 -1.89
CA GLY A 129 2.29 -11.32 -0.78
C GLY A 129 3.60 -11.91 -0.23
N LYS A 130 4.54 -12.31 -1.08
CA LYS A 130 5.84 -12.86 -0.67
C LYS A 130 6.70 -11.83 0.05
N MET A 131 6.77 -10.60 -0.48
CA MET A 131 7.49 -9.49 0.16
C MET A 131 6.88 -9.14 1.52
N ALA A 132 5.54 -8.97 1.58
CA ALA A 132 4.83 -8.66 2.81
C ALA A 132 4.96 -9.77 3.87
N ALA A 133 4.94 -11.05 3.47
CA ALA A 133 5.14 -12.16 4.39
C ALA A 133 6.53 -12.12 5.04
N GLY A 134 7.58 -11.75 4.30
CA GLY A 134 8.91 -11.50 4.85
C GLY A 134 8.87 -10.41 5.93
N TYR A 135 8.32 -9.25 5.62
CA TYR A 135 8.16 -8.15 6.59
C TYR A 135 7.44 -8.60 7.86
N VAL A 136 6.32 -9.31 7.73
CA VAL A 136 5.53 -9.80 8.89
C VAL A 136 6.36 -10.75 9.76
N ARG A 137 7.08 -11.71 9.18
CA ARG A 137 7.98 -12.61 9.94
C ARG A 137 9.05 -11.81 10.67
N GLY A 138 9.69 -10.87 9.97
CA GLY A 138 10.72 -10.01 10.56
C GLY A 138 10.21 -9.19 11.74
N ILE A 139 9.12 -8.46 11.59
CA ILE A 139 8.51 -7.66 12.66
C ILE A 139 8.16 -8.56 13.86
N GLN A 140 7.48 -9.68 13.61
CA GLN A 140 7.02 -10.59 14.66
C GLN A 140 8.13 -11.39 15.35
N SER A 141 9.32 -11.47 14.76
CA SER A 141 10.48 -12.12 15.40
C SER A 141 10.91 -11.44 16.71
N ASN A 142 10.50 -10.17 16.91
CA ASN A 142 10.69 -9.41 18.15
C ASN A 142 9.58 -9.63 19.20
N GLY A 143 8.62 -10.53 18.92
CA GLY A 143 7.49 -10.85 19.80
C GLY A 143 6.31 -9.88 19.72
N ILE A 144 6.45 -8.73 19.07
CA ILE A 144 5.35 -7.79 18.80
C ILE A 144 4.46 -8.30 17.65
N ALA A 145 3.38 -7.59 17.36
CA ALA A 145 2.50 -7.91 16.24
C ALA A 145 2.78 -7.01 15.03
N ALA A 146 2.83 -7.60 13.84
CA ALA A 146 2.64 -6.90 12.58
C ALA A 146 1.15 -6.81 12.26
N CYS A 147 0.73 -5.75 11.55
CA CYS A 147 -0.64 -5.53 11.14
C CYS A 147 -0.72 -5.25 9.64
N PRO A 148 -0.64 -6.29 8.79
CA PRO A 148 -0.78 -6.12 7.35
C PRO A 148 -2.10 -5.44 7.00
N LYS A 149 -2.06 -4.54 6.00
CA LYS A 149 -3.14 -3.61 5.68
C LYS A 149 -3.22 -3.29 4.19
N HIS A 150 -4.38 -2.83 3.66
CA HIS A 150 -5.69 -2.68 4.29
C HIS A 150 -6.63 -3.74 3.70
N PHE A 151 -7.14 -4.63 4.50
CA PHE A 151 -7.96 -5.77 4.10
C PHE A 151 -9.44 -5.38 3.96
N ALA A 152 -9.98 -5.20 2.72
CA ALA A 152 -9.36 -5.39 1.44
C ALA A 152 -9.88 -4.39 0.39
N VAL A 153 -9.26 -4.42 -0.80
CA VAL A 153 -9.71 -3.68 -2.00
C VAL A 153 -9.70 -2.16 -1.78
N ASN A 154 -8.72 -1.62 -1.05
CA ASN A 154 -8.51 -0.19 -0.87
C ASN A 154 -7.38 0.28 -1.79
N SER A 155 -7.70 0.50 -3.08
CA SER A 155 -6.72 0.85 -4.12
C SER A 155 -6.90 2.28 -4.65
N GLN A 156 -7.50 3.17 -3.85
CA GLN A 156 -7.65 4.61 -4.11
C GLN A 156 -7.78 5.39 -2.82
N GLU A 157 -7.52 6.69 -2.87
CA GLU A 157 -7.64 7.59 -1.73
C GLU A 157 -8.92 8.45 -1.76
N LEU A 158 -9.37 8.82 -2.96
CA LEU A 158 -10.58 9.61 -3.11
C LEU A 158 -11.79 8.88 -2.50
N ARG A 159 -12.44 9.54 -1.51
CA ARG A 159 -13.64 9.03 -0.83
C ARG A 159 -13.47 7.63 -0.24
N ARG A 160 -12.25 7.21 0.12
CA ARG A 160 -11.92 5.86 0.61
C ARG A 160 -12.79 5.39 1.79
N MET A 161 -13.31 6.29 2.63
CA MET A 161 -14.19 5.96 3.75
C MET A 161 -15.68 5.80 3.36
N ALA A 162 -16.06 6.04 2.12
CA ALA A 162 -17.47 6.04 1.66
C ALA A 162 -17.67 5.41 0.28
N SER A 163 -16.59 5.03 -0.42
CA SER A 163 -16.67 4.37 -1.73
C SER A 163 -16.96 2.87 -1.60
N ASP A 164 -17.72 2.34 -2.54
CA ASP A 164 -17.99 0.89 -2.68
C ASP A 164 -17.14 0.32 -3.83
N SER A 165 -16.17 -0.51 -3.50
CA SER A 165 -15.38 -1.28 -4.46
C SER A 165 -16.23 -2.44 -4.99
N VAL A 166 -16.69 -2.31 -6.24
CA VAL A 166 -17.56 -3.28 -6.91
C VAL A 166 -16.75 -4.15 -7.85
N LEU A 167 -16.70 -5.45 -7.56
CA LEU A 167 -15.95 -6.42 -8.35
C LEU A 167 -16.56 -7.82 -8.28
N ASP A 168 -16.24 -8.67 -9.27
CA ASP A 168 -16.64 -10.07 -9.28
C ASP A 168 -15.78 -10.90 -8.30
N GLU A 169 -16.31 -12.06 -7.89
CA GLU A 169 -15.67 -12.91 -6.88
C GLU A 169 -14.32 -13.47 -7.34
N ARG A 170 -14.17 -13.78 -8.63
CA ARG A 170 -12.92 -14.30 -9.17
C ARG A 170 -11.81 -13.26 -9.10
N THR A 171 -12.11 -12.04 -9.54
CA THR A 171 -11.19 -10.90 -9.43
C THR A 171 -10.84 -10.61 -7.97
N LEU A 172 -11.83 -10.63 -7.07
CA LEU A 172 -11.61 -10.46 -5.64
C LEU A 172 -10.58 -11.48 -5.12
N ARG A 173 -10.78 -12.77 -5.40
CA ARG A 173 -9.92 -13.86 -4.90
C ARG A 173 -8.55 -13.91 -5.55
N GLU A 174 -8.47 -13.79 -6.89
CA GLU A 174 -7.23 -13.98 -7.63
C GLU A 174 -6.29 -12.77 -7.55
N ILE A 175 -6.84 -11.55 -7.53
CA ILE A 175 -6.03 -10.32 -7.58
C ILE A 175 -5.94 -9.64 -6.20
N TYR A 176 -7.08 -9.30 -5.58
CA TYR A 176 -7.08 -8.43 -4.40
C TYR A 176 -6.86 -9.15 -3.09
N LEU A 177 -7.11 -10.47 -3.03
CA LEU A 177 -6.97 -11.25 -1.80
C LEU A 177 -5.77 -12.22 -1.79
N THR A 178 -5.22 -12.61 -2.94
CA THR A 178 -4.09 -13.57 -3.00
C THR A 178 -2.87 -13.11 -2.21
N GLY A 179 -2.53 -11.82 -2.24
CA GLY A 179 -1.42 -11.29 -1.43
C GLY A 179 -1.65 -11.47 0.07
N PHE A 180 -2.86 -11.18 0.54
CA PHE A 180 -3.25 -11.38 1.94
C PHE A 180 -3.31 -12.86 2.32
N GLU A 181 -3.79 -13.74 1.43
CA GLU A 181 -3.75 -15.19 1.64
C GLU A 181 -2.33 -15.69 1.88
N ILE A 182 -1.37 -15.25 1.06
CA ILE A 182 0.05 -15.59 1.22
C ILE A 182 0.56 -15.14 2.59
N VAL A 183 0.30 -13.88 2.96
CA VAL A 183 0.71 -13.34 4.25
C VAL A 183 0.13 -14.14 5.41
N VAL A 184 -1.17 -14.43 5.39
CA VAL A 184 -1.83 -15.19 6.48
C VAL A 184 -1.24 -16.59 6.60
N LYS A 185 -1.06 -17.30 5.48
CA LYS A 185 -0.61 -18.70 5.48
C LYS A 185 0.90 -18.85 5.72
N GLU A 186 1.73 -17.89 5.26
CA GLU A 186 3.19 -18.02 5.32
C GLU A 186 3.84 -17.28 6.49
N SER A 187 3.12 -16.37 7.15
CA SER A 187 3.69 -15.58 8.24
C SER A 187 2.83 -15.50 9.49
N ALA A 188 1.61 -16.06 9.47
CA ALA A 188 0.69 -16.10 10.61
C ALA A 188 0.62 -14.77 11.39
N PRO A 189 0.16 -13.66 10.77
CA PRO A 189 0.13 -12.37 11.42
C PRO A 189 -0.77 -12.39 12.65
N LYS A 190 -0.32 -11.77 13.75
CA LYS A 190 -1.12 -11.66 14.99
C LYS A 190 -2.29 -10.69 14.84
N THR A 191 -2.18 -9.74 13.92
CA THR A 191 -3.26 -8.79 13.60
C THR A 191 -3.37 -8.57 12.09
N ILE A 192 -4.52 -8.09 11.65
CA ILE A 192 -4.76 -7.57 10.29
C ILE A 192 -5.65 -6.34 10.39
N MET A 193 -5.43 -5.32 9.55
CA MET A 193 -6.27 -4.12 9.54
C MET A 193 -7.29 -4.19 8.41
N SER A 194 -8.59 -4.07 8.77
CA SER A 194 -9.65 -3.93 7.77
C SER A 194 -9.60 -2.56 7.10
N SER A 195 -10.00 -2.50 5.82
CA SER A 195 -9.99 -1.26 5.06
C SER A 195 -11.20 -0.38 5.35
N TYR A 196 -11.13 0.90 4.90
CA TYR A 196 -12.18 1.89 5.06
C TYR A 196 -13.42 1.65 4.19
N ASN A 197 -13.22 1.16 2.98
CA ASN A 197 -14.21 1.10 1.90
C ASN A 197 -15.25 0.00 2.11
N LEU A 198 -16.37 0.13 1.38
CA LEU A 198 -17.24 -1.00 1.16
C LEU A 198 -16.60 -1.94 0.11
N VAL A 199 -16.95 -3.21 0.21
CA VAL A 199 -16.68 -4.22 -0.81
C VAL A 199 -18.00 -4.88 -1.15
N ASN A 200 -18.45 -4.66 -2.39
CA ASN A 200 -19.73 -5.19 -2.87
C ASN A 200 -20.92 -4.84 -1.95
N GLY A 201 -20.98 -3.57 -1.51
CA GLY A 201 -22.09 -3.02 -0.75
C GLY A 201 -21.98 -3.14 0.78
N THR A 202 -20.92 -3.78 1.32
CA THR A 202 -20.75 -3.96 2.77
C THR A 202 -19.37 -3.43 3.19
N TYR A 203 -19.32 -2.63 4.26
CA TYR A 203 -18.05 -2.13 4.79
C TYR A 203 -17.12 -3.28 5.17
N ALA A 204 -15.84 -3.20 4.81
CA ALA A 204 -14.88 -4.27 4.97
C ALA A 204 -14.79 -4.77 6.43
N ASN A 205 -14.89 -3.87 7.41
CA ASN A 205 -14.84 -4.21 8.84
C ASN A 205 -16.09 -4.89 9.42
N GLU A 206 -17.15 -5.00 8.66
CA GLU A 206 -18.38 -5.70 9.06
C GLU A 206 -18.82 -6.74 8.02
N ASN A 207 -17.99 -7.00 7.00
CA ASN A 207 -18.27 -7.91 5.90
C ASN A 207 -18.01 -9.37 6.32
N ALA A 208 -19.10 -10.11 6.56
CA ALA A 208 -19.03 -11.53 6.97
C ALA A 208 -18.27 -12.39 5.94
N HIS A 209 -18.48 -12.13 4.63
CA HIS A 209 -17.79 -12.86 3.57
C HIS A 209 -16.27 -12.69 3.64
N LEU A 210 -15.80 -11.46 3.82
CA LEU A 210 -14.37 -11.18 3.97
C LEU A 210 -13.80 -11.74 5.28
N LEU A 211 -14.45 -11.43 6.42
CA LEU A 211 -13.87 -11.67 7.74
C LEU A 211 -14.11 -13.09 8.28
N GLN A 212 -15.32 -13.67 8.08
CA GLN A 212 -15.63 -15.00 8.56
C GLN A 212 -15.32 -16.08 7.54
N ASP A 213 -15.85 -15.91 6.30
CA ASP A 213 -15.75 -16.98 5.32
C ASP A 213 -14.33 -17.09 4.78
N ILE A 214 -13.75 -15.98 4.31
CA ILE A 214 -12.43 -15.98 3.64
C ILE A 214 -11.32 -15.99 4.68
N LEU A 215 -11.22 -14.92 5.48
CA LEU A 215 -10.08 -14.71 6.37
C LEU A 215 -9.98 -15.82 7.44
N ARG A 216 -11.09 -16.14 8.14
CA ARG A 216 -11.05 -17.07 9.25
C ARG A 216 -11.26 -18.52 8.83
N ARG A 217 -12.33 -18.82 8.08
CA ARG A 217 -12.64 -20.21 7.70
C ARG A 217 -11.70 -20.74 6.63
N ASP A 218 -11.54 -20.01 5.49
CA ASP A 218 -10.78 -20.52 4.35
C ASP A 218 -9.26 -20.45 4.57
N TRP A 219 -8.77 -19.40 5.27
CA TRP A 219 -7.35 -19.22 5.50
C TRP A 219 -6.87 -19.59 6.88
N GLY A 220 -7.77 -19.76 7.85
CA GLY A 220 -7.43 -20.16 9.21
C GLY A 220 -6.84 -19.04 10.08
N PHE A 221 -7.12 -17.77 9.79
CA PHE A 221 -6.67 -16.66 10.60
C PHE A 221 -7.29 -16.67 11.99
N THR A 222 -6.47 -16.64 13.03
CA THR A 222 -6.88 -16.68 14.44
C THR A 222 -6.55 -15.39 15.20
N GLY A 223 -5.91 -14.43 14.55
CA GLY A 223 -5.51 -13.17 15.17
C GLY A 223 -6.64 -12.15 15.31
N ALA A 224 -6.28 -10.96 15.80
CA ALA A 224 -7.21 -9.85 15.96
C ALA A 224 -7.34 -9.02 14.67
N VAL A 225 -8.58 -8.69 14.29
CA VAL A 225 -8.87 -7.73 13.23
C VAL A 225 -9.01 -6.35 13.84
N VAL A 226 -8.15 -5.41 13.44
CA VAL A 226 -8.18 -4.01 13.85
C VAL A 226 -8.84 -3.18 12.75
N THR A 227 -9.75 -2.29 13.08
CA THR A 227 -10.30 -1.38 12.06
C THR A 227 -9.27 -0.34 11.65
N ASP A 228 -9.29 0.12 10.42
CA ASP A 228 -8.64 1.39 10.08
C ASP A 228 -9.31 2.54 10.85
N TRP A 229 -8.59 3.65 11.08
CA TRP A 229 -8.94 4.69 12.05
C TRP A 229 -10.24 5.43 11.69
N GLY A 230 -11.32 5.17 12.46
CA GLY A 230 -12.64 5.70 12.19
C GLY A 230 -13.41 4.99 11.07
N GLY A 231 -12.90 3.87 10.57
CA GLY A 231 -13.50 3.09 9.47
C GLY A 231 -14.76 2.31 9.87
N SER A 232 -14.99 2.08 11.17
CA SER A 232 -16.16 1.36 11.65
C SER A 232 -17.47 2.06 11.26
N ASN A 233 -18.43 1.30 10.71
CA ASN A 233 -19.78 1.78 10.42
C ASN A 233 -20.78 1.25 11.44
N ASP A 234 -20.95 -0.07 11.55
CA ASP A 234 -21.76 -0.75 12.58
C ASP A 234 -20.83 -1.62 13.42
N HIS A 235 -20.46 -1.13 14.61
CA HIS A 235 -19.52 -1.82 15.49
C HIS A 235 -20.04 -3.17 15.97
N ALA A 236 -21.34 -3.26 16.26
CA ALA A 236 -21.95 -4.51 16.70
C ALA A 236 -21.95 -5.57 15.59
N LEU A 237 -22.23 -5.16 14.35
CA LEU A 237 -22.15 -6.06 13.19
C LEU A 237 -20.70 -6.47 12.92
N GLY A 238 -19.77 -5.56 13.10
CA GLY A 238 -18.32 -5.83 13.03
C GLY A 238 -17.92 -6.93 14.03
N VAL A 239 -18.26 -6.78 15.31
CA VAL A 239 -17.99 -7.77 16.37
C VAL A 239 -18.58 -9.14 16.01
N LYS A 240 -19.84 -9.17 15.56
CA LYS A 240 -20.50 -10.41 15.12
C LYS A 240 -19.76 -11.08 13.98
N ASN A 241 -19.29 -10.29 13.00
CA ASN A 241 -18.73 -10.79 11.76
C ASN A 241 -17.20 -10.92 11.77
N GLY A 242 -16.54 -10.66 12.91
CA GLY A 242 -15.11 -10.99 13.04
C GLY A 242 -14.16 -9.84 13.22
N SER A 243 -14.62 -8.59 13.29
CA SER A 243 -13.81 -7.42 13.65
C SER A 243 -13.57 -7.40 15.15
N THR A 244 -12.32 -7.24 15.59
CA THR A 244 -11.93 -7.42 17.00
C THR A 244 -11.80 -6.10 17.74
N LEU A 245 -11.07 -5.13 17.19
CA LEU A 245 -10.74 -3.87 17.88
C LEU A 245 -11.11 -2.66 17.02
N GLU A 246 -12.06 -1.86 17.48
CA GLU A 246 -12.42 -0.59 16.86
C GLU A 246 -11.45 0.52 17.25
N MET A 247 -10.77 1.13 16.27
CA MET A 247 -9.85 2.24 16.47
C MET A 247 -10.32 3.50 15.72
N PRO A 248 -9.95 4.71 16.19
CA PRO A 248 -9.32 5.04 17.46
C PRO A 248 -10.31 4.91 18.62
N ALA A 249 -10.24 5.78 19.61
CA ALA A 249 -11.20 5.79 20.73
C ALA A 249 -12.54 6.46 20.34
N PRO A 250 -13.62 5.72 20.05
CA PRO A 250 -14.93 6.32 19.77
C PRO A 250 -15.65 6.80 21.04
N GLY A 251 -15.04 6.59 22.20
CA GLY A 251 -15.60 6.95 23.51
C GLY A 251 -16.70 6.01 23.99
N GLY A 252 -17.52 6.48 24.93
CA GLY A 252 -18.57 5.67 25.55
C GLY A 252 -19.71 5.25 24.60
N ASP A 253 -19.80 5.86 23.42
CA ASP A 253 -20.85 5.55 22.44
C ASP A 253 -20.71 4.13 21.89
N ALA A 254 -19.50 3.69 21.58
CA ALA A 254 -19.24 2.32 21.11
C ALA A 254 -19.61 1.24 22.17
N VAL A 255 -19.31 1.53 23.43
CA VAL A 255 -19.67 0.61 24.53
C VAL A 255 -21.19 0.48 24.63
N ARG A 256 -21.92 1.61 24.58
CA ARG A 256 -23.37 1.64 24.61
C ARG A 256 -23.99 0.92 23.39
N GLU A 257 -23.38 1.07 22.22
CA GLU A 257 -23.79 0.38 20.98
C GLU A 257 -23.75 -1.14 21.19
N LEU A 258 -22.63 -1.68 21.68
CA LEU A 258 -22.48 -3.12 21.93
C LEU A 258 -23.44 -3.63 23.02
N LEU A 259 -23.56 -2.91 24.15
CA LEU A 259 -24.50 -3.27 25.23
C LEU A 259 -25.96 -3.30 24.74
N ALA A 260 -26.35 -2.30 23.94
CA ALA A 260 -27.68 -2.26 23.34
C ALA A 260 -27.89 -3.41 22.34
N ALA A 261 -26.87 -3.75 21.55
CA ALA A 261 -26.91 -4.85 20.60
C ALA A 261 -27.05 -6.22 21.29
N VAL A 262 -26.33 -6.46 22.40
CA VAL A 262 -26.49 -7.67 23.23
C VAL A 262 -27.89 -7.73 23.84
N LYS A 263 -28.34 -6.62 24.41
CA LYS A 263 -29.69 -6.55 25.05
C LYS A 263 -30.82 -6.79 24.06
N SER A 264 -30.66 -6.32 22.80
CA SER A 264 -31.66 -6.52 21.74
C SER A 264 -31.57 -7.89 21.06
N GLY A 265 -30.56 -8.69 21.33
CA GLY A 265 -30.26 -9.94 20.62
C GLY A 265 -29.72 -9.79 19.22
N LYS A 266 -29.27 -8.58 18.83
CA LYS A 266 -28.57 -8.35 17.53
C LYS A 266 -27.25 -9.11 17.48
N ILE A 267 -26.52 -9.14 18.61
CA ILE A 267 -25.35 -9.95 18.88
C ILE A 267 -25.51 -10.69 20.19
N THR A 268 -24.70 -11.70 20.45
CA THR A 268 -24.68 -12.45 21.70
C THR A 268 -23.47 -12.06 22.56
N GLU A 269 -23.52 -12.36 23.87
CA GLU A 269 -22.32 -12.20 24.72
C GLU A 269 -21.21 -13.14 24.25
N ALA A 270 -21.51 -14.29 23.65
CA ALA A 270 -20.54 -15.19 23.07
C ALA A 270 -19.80 -14.56 21.87
N ASP A 271 -20.46 -13.72 21.06
CA ASP A 271 -19.79 -12.96 19.99
C ASP A 271 -18.77 -11.97 20.57
N VAL A 272 -19.14 -11.28 21.66
CA VAL A 272 -18.25 -10.36 22.40
C VAL A 272 -17.06 -11.13 22.98
N ASP A 273 -17.32 -12.26 23.66
CA ASP A 273 -16.31 -13.11 24.28
C ASP A 273 -15.31 -13.67 23.25
N ALA A 274 -15.78 -14.05 22.06
CA ALA A 274 -14.93 -14.55 21.00
C ALA A 274 -13.93 -13.48 20.52
N ARG A 275 -14.38 -12.26 20.32
CA ARG A 275 -13.51 -11.14 19.93
C ARG A 275 -12.56 -10.73 21.05
N LEU A 276 -13.07 -10.78 22.29
CA LEU A 276 -12.24 -10.44 23.44
C LEU A 276 -11.13 -11.48 23.69
N ASP A 277 -11.37 -12.76 23.43
CA ASP A 277 -10.35 -13.82 23.53
C ASP A 277 -9.19 -13.57 22.55
N GLU A 278 -9.49 -13.17 21.30
CA GLU A 278 -8.50 -12.76 20.32
C GLU A 278 -7.69 -11.53 20.79
N LEU A 279 -8.38 -10.52 21.32
CA LEU A 279 -7.73 -9.31 21.81
C LEU A 279 -6.85 -9.57 23.03
N LEU A 280 -7.33 -10.36 23.99
CA LEU A 280 -6.56 -10.70 25.19
C LEU A 280 -5.33 -11.54 24.84
N THR A 281 -5.44 -12.45 23.85
CA THR A 281 -4.30 -13.20 23.34
C THR A 281 -3.23 -12.23 22.79
N LEU A 282 -3.64 -11.32 21.92
CA LEU A 282 -2.77 -10.28 21.38
C LEU A 282 -2.09 -9.46 22.50
N ILE A 283 -2.89 -8.96 23.45
CA ILE A 283 -2.41 -8.10 24.54
C ILE A 283 -1.35 -8.82 25.38
N TYR A 284 -1.63 -10.04 25.84
CA TYR A 284 -0.68 -10.74 26.73
C TYR A 284 0.61 -11.14 26.00
N ASP A 285 0.49 -11.65 24.77
CA ASP A 285 1.67 -12.07 24.00
C ASP A 285 2.59 -10.87 23.72
N THR A 286 2.03 -9.76 23.23
CA THR A 286 2.84 -8.61 22.83
C THR A 286 3.30 -7.76 24.03
N HIS A 287 2.48 -7.62 25.08
CA HIS A 287 2.87 -6.89 26.29
C HIS A 287 4.09 -7.54 26.96
N ALA A 288 4.08 -8.85 27.12
CA ALA A 288 5.20 -9.57 27.72
C ALA A 288 6.50 -9.40 26.89
N ALA A 289 6.41 -9.46 25.57
CA ALA A 289 7.54 -9.24 24.67
C ALA A 289 8.13 -7.83 24.83
N VAL A 290 7.27 -6.81 24.77
CA VAL A 290 7.67 -5.40 24.92
C VAL A 290 8.31 -5.13 26.30
N GLN A 291 7.76 -5.69 27.39
CA GLN A 291 8.32 -5.49 28.73
C GLN A 291 9.74 -6.08 28.89
N ASN A 292 10.03 -7.17 28.19
CA ASN A 292 11.31 -7.87 28.24
C ASN A 292 12.32 -7.41 27.18
N HIS A 293 11.92 -6.52 26.25
CA HIS A 293 12.78 -6.05 25.17
C HIS A 293 13.74 -4.95 25.64
N SER A 294 14.92 -4.86 24.99
CA SER A 294 15.84 -3.72 25.15
C SER A 294 15.14 -2.40 24.83
N ARG A 295 15.48 -1.35 25.57
CA ARG A 295 15.01 0.02 25.29
C ARG A 295 15.92 0.80 24.34
N SER A 296 16.90 0.14 23.76
CA SER A 296 17.85 0.70 22.80
C SER A 296 18.02 -0.25 21.62
N PHE A 297 18.38 0.30 20.50
CA PHE A 297 18.71 -0.37 19.24
C PHE A 297 19.95 0.28 18.62
N ASP A 298 20.60 -0.41 17.67
CA ASP A 298 21.75 0.12 16.95
C ASP A 298 21.29 0.93 15.71
N ALA A 299 21.15 2.23 15.87
CA ALA A 299 20.69 3.14 14.81
C ALA A 299 21.67 3.18 13.61
N ASP A 300 22.98 3.02 13.83
CA ASP A 300 23.96 3.00 12.75
C ASP A 300 23.89 1.71 11.94
N ALA A 301 23.68 0.58 12.58
CA ALA A 301 23.44 -0.70 11.91
C ALA A 301 22.12 -0.66 11.09
N HIS A 302 21.06 -0.06 11.65
CA HIS A 302 19.78 0.11 10.93
C HIS A 302 19.91 1.10 9.75
N HIS A 303 20.68 2.17 9.89
CA HIS A 303 20.99 3.08 8.79
C HIS A 303 21.77 2.37 7.67
N ALA A 304 22.77 1.54 8.02
CA ALA A 304 23.52 0.74 7.06
C ALA A 304 22.62 -0.29 6.34
N LEU A 305 21.69 -0.93 7.07
CA LEU A 305 20.69 -1.83 6.47
C LEU A 305 19.76 -1.05 5.52
N ALA A 306 19.30 0.15 5.89
CA ALA A 306 18.47 1.00 5.02
C ALA A 306 19.22 1.38 3.73
N ARG A 307 20.54 1.70 3.82
CA ARG A 307 21.40 1.97 2.65
C ARG A 307 21.52 0.76 1.74
N ARG A 308 21.78 -0.43 2.30
CA ARG A 308 21.87 -1.68 1.54
C ARG A 308 20.53 -2.01 0.86
N ALA A 309 19.43 -1.92 1.59
CA ALA A 309 18.11 -2.19 1.06
C ALA A 309 17.75 -1.25 -0.11
N ALA A 310 18.08 0.04 -0.01
CA ALA A 310 17.88 1.01 -1.09
C ALA A 310 18.76 0.70 -2.32
N ALA A 311 20.05 0.37 -2.11
CA ALA A 311 20.97 0.06 -3.19
C ALA A 311 20.56 -1.21 -3.97
N GLU A 312 20.19 -2.29 -3.26
CA GLU A 312 19.74 -3.55 -3.85
C GLU A 312 18.38 -3.44 -4.56
N SER A 313 17.61 -2.40 -4.24
CA SER A 313 16.29 -2.11 -4.81
C SER A 313 16.34 -1.10 -5.95
N THR A 314 17.46 -0.44 -6.18
CA THR A 314 17.60 0.56 -7.24
C THR A 314 17.51 -0.10 -8.61
N VAL A 315 16.66 0.47 -9.49
CA VAL A 315 16.40 -0.05 -10.83
C VAL A 315 17.09 0.81 -11.88
N LEU A 316 17.97 0.22 -12.66
CA LEU A 316 18.57 0.86 -13.83
C LEU A 316 17.63 0.70 -15.03
N LEU A 317 16.96 1.78 -15.45
CA LEU A 317 15.99 1.77 -16.54
C LEU A 317 16.60 2.02 -17.92
N LYS A 318 17.72 2.74 -17.97
CA LYS A 318 18.41 3.11 -19.22
C LYS A 318 19.90 3.32 -18.95
N ASN A 319 20.78 2.89 -19.87
CA ASN A 319 22.22 3.11 -19.80
C ASN A 319 22.85 3.08 -21.20
N GLU A 320 22.67 4.17 -21.98
CA GLU A 320 23.26 4.29 -23.32
C GLU A 320 24.77 4.54 -23.22
N ASP A 321 25.50 3.97 -24.17
CA ASP A 321 26.96 4.04 -24.28
C ASP A 321 27.72 3.57 -23.04
N ASN A 322 27.07 2.79 -22.15
CA ASN A 322 27.60 2.38 -20.86
C ASN A 322 28.10 3.58 -20.03
N LEU A 323 27.34 4.70 -20.02
CA LEU A 323 27.68 5.90 -19.27
C LEU A 323 27.84 5.62 -17.77
N LEU A 324 27.05 4.68 -17.24
CA LEU A 324 27.18 4.16 -15.88
C LEU A 324 27.88 2.79 -15.89
N PRO A 325 28.68 2.48 -14.85
CA PRO A 325 29.01 3.30 -13.68
C PRO A 325 30.01 4.42 -14.01
N LEU A 326 29.92 5.52 -13.24
CA LEU A 326 30.82 6.64 -13.37
C LEU A 326 32.23 6.29 -12.83
N ALA A 327 33.27 6.61 -13.59
CA ALA A 327 34.66 6.41 -13.17
C ALA A 327 35.09 7.43 -12.10
N ALA A 328 35.97 7.03 -11.19
CA ALA A 328 36.54 7.94 -10.19
C ALA A 328 37.19 9.17 -10.87
N GLY A 329 37.01 10.33 -10.28
CA GLY A 329 37.51 11.61 -10.82
C GLY A 329 36.66 12.19 -11.95
N THR A 330 35.57 11.57 -12.38
CA THR A 330 34.62 12.15 -13.34
C THR A 330 34.09 13.48 -12.81
N LYS A 331 34.13 14.54 -13.62
CA LYS A 331 33.60 15.88 -13.28
C LYS A 331 32.09 15.90 -13.43
N VAL A 332 31.38 16.07 -12.33
CA VAL A 332 29.92 15.99 -12.28
C VAL A 332 29.32 17.33 -11.86
N ALA A 333 28.36 17.82 -12.65
CA ALA A 333 27.45 18.88 -12.26
C ALA A 333 26.22 18.25 -11.58
N VAL A 334 26.01 18.52 -10.31
CA VAL A 334 24.87 18.04 -9.55
C VAL A 334 23.74 19.06 -9.69
N ILE A 335 22.61 18.63 -10.26
CA ILE A 335 21.48 19.50 -10.58
C ILE A 335 20.20 18.87 -10.04
N GLY A 336 19.31 19.71 -9.52
CA GLY A 336 18.02 19.31 -8.98
C GLY A 336 17.92 19.46 -7.48
N ASP A 337 16.84 20.07 -7.01
CA ASP A 337 16.57 20.33 -5.60
C ASP A 337 16.61 19.05 -4.74
N PHE A 338 16.22 17.90 -5.30
CA PHE A 338 16.23 16.61 -4.59
C PHE A 338 17.63 16.08 -4.25
N ALA A 339 18.70 16.66 -4.82
CA ALA A 339 20.07 16.30 -4.44
C ALA A 339 20.46 16.87 -3.06
N GLU A 340 19.92 18.03 -2.70
CA GLU A 340 20.14 18.69 -1.41
C GLU A 340 19.06 18.31 -0.40
N THR A 341 17.80 18.37 -0.82
CA THR A 341 16.61 18.00 0.00
C THR A 341 15.94 16.76 -0.58
N PRO A 342 16.37 15.56 -0.18
CA PRO A 342 15.92 14.32 -0.81
C PRO A 342 14.42 14.06 -0.63
N ARG A 343 13.79 13.51 -1.65
CA ARG A 343 12.45 12.92 -1.58
C ARG A 343 12.65 11.42 -1.26
N TYR A 344 12.55 11.04 0.01
CA TYR A 344 12.96 9.72 0.49
C TYR A 344 11.84 8.87 1.08
N GLN A 345 10.68 9.46 1.35
CA GLN A 345 9.48 8.79 1.88
C GLN A 345 8.19 9.44 1.37
N GLY A 346 7.04 8.78 1.54
CA GLY A 346 5.71 9.29 1.25
C GLY A 346 5.21 10.27 2.31
N ALA A 347 4.05 10.90 2.05
CA ALA A 347 3.40 11.79 2.99
C ALA A 347 2.12 11.16 3.56
N GLY A 348 1.80 11.45 4.82
CA GLY A 348 0.65 10.92 5.55
C GLY A 348 1.04 10.14 6.80
N SER A 349 0.19 9.20 7.23
CA SER A 349 0.38 8.42 8.46
C SER A 349 1.67 7.58 8.47
N SER A 350 2.22 7.25 7.30
CA SER A 350 3.47 6.50 7.16
C SER A 350 4.75 7.34 7.34
N ALA A 351 4.63 8.68 7.46
CA ALA A 351 5.81 9.55 7.52
C ALA A 351 6.60 9.38 8.83
N VAL A 352 7.85 8.96 8.73
CA VAL A 352 8.76 8.72 9.86
C VAL A 352 9.53 9.99 10.19
N ASN A 353 9.69 10.29 11.49
CA ASN A 353 10.64 11.29 11.97
C ASN A 353 12.03 10.65 11.96
N SER A 354 12.76 10.82 10.87
CA SER A 354 14.01 10.11 10.63
C SER A 354 15.12 10.56 11.57
N ILE A 355 15.85 9.60 12.17
CA ILE A 355 17.00 9.87 13.05
C ILE A 355 18.10 10.62 12.30
N LYS A 356 18.33 10.24 11.04
CA LYS A 356 19.35 10.79 10.15
C LYS A 356 18.82 10.75 8.73
N VAL A 357 19.09 11.76 7.93
CA VAL A 357 18.74 11.77 6.51
C VAL A 357 19.97 12.11 5.70
N ASP A 358 20.40 11.19 4.86
CA ASP A 358 21.46 11.42 3.89
C ASP A 358 20.93 12.27 2.73
N SER A 359 21.68 13.30 2.33
CA SER A 359 21.50 13.97 1.05
C SER A 359 22.61 13.57 0.09
N LEU A 360 22.36 13.68 -1.21
CA LEU A 360 23.35 13.32 -2.21
C LEU A 360 24.60 14.21 -2.08
N LEU A 361 24.41 15.50 -1.80
CA LEU A 361 25.50 16.43 -1.53
C LEU A 361 26.25 16.09 -0.24
N GLY A 362 25.54 15.67 0.81
CA GLY A 362 26.14 15.29 2.10
C GLY A 362 27.04 14.06 2.01
N CYS A 363 26.67 13.07 1.18
CA CYS A 363 27.44 11.85 0.96
C CYS A 363 28.47 11.95 -0.18
N TRP A 364 28.58 13.09 -0.87
CA TRP A 364 29.35 13.23 -2.11
C TRP A 364 30.81 12.78 -1.99
N VAL A 365 31.45 13.12 -0.88
CA VAL A 365 32.86 12.77 -0.62
C VAL A 365 33.12 11.25 -0.72
N GLU A 366 32.14 10.43 -0.41
CA GLU A 366 32.29 8.98 -0.47
C GLU A 366 32.29 8.41 -1.90
N SER A 367 31.87 9.23 -2.89
CA SER A 367 31.70 8.79 -4.28
C SER A 367 33.04 8.68 -5.05
N GLY A 368 34.05 9.41 -4.65
CA GLY A 368 35.30 9.56 -5.43
C GLY A 368 35.13 10.35 -6.74
N LEU A 369 33.99 11.02 -6.96
CA LEU A 369 33.70 11.87 -8.12
C LEU A 369 34.09 13.31 -7.83
N GLU A 370 34.48 14.07 -8.89
CA GLU A 370 34.76 15.50 -8.77
C GLU A 370 33.47 16.31 -8.92
N GLN A 371 33.01 16.97 -7.86
CA GLN A 371 31.86 17.85 -7.92
C GLN A 371 32.22 19.20 -8.51
N VAL A 372 31.73 19.51 -9.70
CA VAL A 372 31.92 20.83 -10.34
C VAL A 372 31.14 21.93 -9.64
N GLY A 373 29.97 21.55 -9.07
CA GLY A 373 29.10 22.41 -8.29
C GLY A 373 27.69 21.83 -8.18
N PHE A 374 26.82 22.60 -7.52
CA PHE A 374 25.42 22.30 -7.35
C PHE A 374 24.54 23.45 -7.85
N ALA A 375 23.42 23.13 -8.48
CA ALA A 375 22.35 24.06 -8.83
C ALA A 375 20.97 23.41 -8.60
N ALA A 376 20.04 24.12 -7.90
CA ALA A 376 18.69 23.61 -7.66
C ALA A 376 17.89 23.37 -8.96
N GLY A 377 18.13 24.18 -9.98
CA GLY A 377 17.68 23.97 -11.36
C GLY A 377 16.18 24.25 -11.61
N PHE A 378 15.31 23.94 -10.67
CA PHE A 378 13.85 24.12 -10.78
C PHE A 378 13.21 24.44 -9.43
N ASP A 379 11.98 24.92 -9.47
CA ASP A 379 11.08 24.99 -8.30
C ASP A 379 10.38 23.65 -8.10
N ARG A 380 10.42 23.10 -6.88
CA ARG A 380 9.89 21.77 -6.52
C ARG A 380 8.38 21.64 -6.78
N GLN A 381 7.60 22.72 -6.61
CA GLN A 381 6.16 22.76 -6.82
C GLN A 381 5.77 23.02 -8.29
N GLY A 382 6.74 23.00 -9.20
CA GLY A 382 6.50 23.11 -10.64
C GLY A 382 6.38 24.53 -11.18
N LYS A 383 6.67 25.57 -10.36
CA LYS A 383 6.62 26.97 -10.84
C LYS A 383 7.82 27.24 -11.77
N PRO A 384 7.60 27.97 -12.88
CA PRO A 384 8.70 28.38 -13.74
C PRO A 384 9.72 29.26 -12.99
N ASP A 385 11.02 28.96 -13.14
CA ASP A 385 12.12 29.74 -12.54
C ASP A 385 13.30 29.81 -13.54
N ALA A 386 13.30 30.85 -14.34
CA ALA A 386 14.32 31.05 -15.37
C ALA A 386 15.74 31.28 -14.81
N THR A 387 15.88 31.84 -13.59
CA THR A 387 17.15 32.06 -12.93
C THR A 387 17.79 30.74 -12.54
N LYS A 388 17.05 29.88 -11.81
CA LYS A 388 17.52 28.53 -11.45
C LYS A 388 17.90 27.71 -12.69
N GLN A 389 17.09 27.78 -13.75
CA GLN A 389 17.36 27.07 -14.99
C GLN A 389 18.67 27.56 -15.65
N ALA A 390 18.90 28.88 -15.72
CA ALA A 390 20.10 29.45 -16.32
C ALA A 390 21.37 29.08 -15.53
N GLU A 391 21.30 29.09 -14.19
CA GLU A 391 22.40 28.65 -13.32
C GLU A 391 22.77 27.19 -13.57
N ALA A 392 21.78 26.32 -13.66
CA ALA A 392 21.95 24.90 -13.92
C ALA A 392 22.58 24.65 -15.29
N VAL A 393 22.13 25.35 -16.33
CA VAL A 393 22.70 25.26 -17.70
C VAL A 393 24.15 25.73 -17.73
N ALA A 394 24.49 26.85 -17.06
CA ALA A 394 25.85 27.35 -16.99
C ALA A 394 26.78 26.39 -16.21
N LEU A 395 26.28 25.68 -15.21
CA LEU A 395 27.04 24.67 -14.49
C LEU A 395 27.27 23.42 -15.34
N ALA A 396 26.26 22.94 -16.06
CA ALA A 396 26.31 21.76 -16.92
C ALA A 396 27.39 21.85 -18.02
N GLN A 397 27.67 23.06 -18.51
CA GLN A 397 28.71 23.29 -19.51
C GLN A 397 30.17 23.03 -19.04
N LYS A 398 30.37 22.96 -17.71
CA LYS A 398 31.68 22.80 -17.08
C LYS A 398 31.98 21.35 -16.67
N ALA A 399 31.04 20.45 -16.85
CA ALA A 399 31.10 19.08 -16.36
C ALA A 399 31.24 18.07 -17.50
N ASP A 400 31.81 16.90 -17.19
CA ASP A 400 31.82 15.74 -18.10
C ASP A 400 30.45 15.06 -18.12
N VAL A 401 29.77 15.05 -16.96
CA VAL A 401 28.45 14.42 -16.76
C VAL A 401 27.53 15.33 -15.93
N VAL A 402 26.30 15.40 -16.32
CA VAL A 402 25.24 16.04 -15.55
C VAL A 402 24.46 14.97 -14.78
N LEU A 403 24.39 15.10 -13.46
CA LEU A 403 23.52 14.31 -12.61
C LEU A 403 22.28 15.13 -12.27
N LEU A 404 21.14 14.80 -12.88
CA LEU A 404 19.86 15.48 -12.66
C LEU A 404 18.97 14.67 -11.71
N CYS A 405 18.76 15.19 -10.50
CA CYS A 405 17.85 14.62 -9.50
C CYS A 405 16.48 15.26 -9.65
N MET A 406 15.50 14.46 -10.10
CA MET A 406 14.12 14.91 -10.36
C MET A 406 13.08 13.88 -9.93
N GLY A 407 11.81 14.24 -9.91
CA GLY A 407 10.73 13.31 -9.54
C GLY A 407 9.43 13.99 -9.11
N LEU A 408 8.65 13.27 -8.31
CA LEU A 408 7.40 13.76 -7.74
C LEU A 408 7.64 14.41 -6.37
N ASP A 409 6.88 15.46 -6.07
CA ASP A 409 6.92 16.10 -4.76
C ASP A 409 5.99 15.39 -3.72
N GLU A 410 6.03 15.84 -2.47
CA GLU A 410 5.28 15.29 -1.36
C GLU A 410 3.76 15.50 -1.49
N ILE A 411 3.33 16.46 -2.32
CA ILE A 411 1.93 16.78 -2.51
C ILE A 411 1.30 15.82 -3.52
N LYS A 412 2.06 15.41 -4.54
CA LYS A 412 1.59 14.49 -5.57
C LYS A 412 1.45 13.05 -5.08
N GLU A 413 2.19 12.65 -4.06
CA GLU A 413 2.14 11.30 -3.48
C GLU A 413 1.92 11.38 -1.98
N SER A 414 0.66 11.32 -1.58
CA SER A 414 0.24 11.45 -0.19
C SER A 414 -0.97 10.60 0.12
N GLU A 415 -1.05 10.14 1.34
CA GLU A 415 -2.29 9.62 1.90
C GLU A 415 -3.40 10.68 1.83
N GLY A 416 -4.61 10.25 1.44
CA GLY A 416 -5.80 11.09 1.31
C GLY A 416 -5.95 11.79 -0.04
N LEU A 417 -5.00 11.64 -0.96
CA LEU A 417 -5.01 12.30 -2.27
C LEU A 417 -4.62 11.33 -3.39
N ASP A 418 -5.43 11.22 -4.41
CA ASP A 418 -5.04 10.58 -5.67
C ASP A 418 -4.45 11.61 -6.63
N ARG A 419 -3.49 11.18 -7.45
CA ARG A 419 -2.83 12.02 -8.47
C ARG A 419 -3.81 12.36 -9.59
N SER A 420 -3.66 13.53 -10.18
CA SER A 420 -4.43 13.96 -11.36
C SER A 420 -3.86 13.45 -12.69
N ASP A 421 -2.58 13.08 -12.69
CA ASP A 421 -1.83 12.67 -13.89
C ASP A 421 -0.61 11.82 -13.49
N MET A 422 0.05 11.21 -14.49
CA MET A 422 1.30 10.45 -14.32
C MET A 422 2.55 11.29 -14.55
N CYS A 423 2.45 12.61 -14.72
CA CYS A 423 3.57 13.44 -15.15
C CYS A 423 4.44 13.90 -13.97
N VAL A 424 5.74 14.00 -14.20
CA VAL A 424 6.61 14.88 -13.42
C VAL A 424 6.34 16.34 -13.81
N ALA A 425 6.72 17.30 -12.97
CA ALA A 425 6.45 18.70 -13.25
C ALA A 425 7.10 19.18 -14.54
N SER A 426 6.41 19.99 -15.34
CA SER A 426 6.87 20.44 -16.67
C SER A 426 8.19 21.20 -16.62
N ASN A 427 8.42 21.98 -15.57
CA ASN A 427 9.67 22.73 -15.38
C ASN A 427 10.90 21.83 -15.24
N GLN A 428 10.75 20.61 -14.70
CA GLN A 428 11.82 19.60 -14.64
C GLN A 428 12.13 19.05 -16.04
N ILE A 429 11.12 18.81 -16.86
CA ILE A 429 11.29 18.35 -18.25
C ILE A 429 11.89 19.44 -19.12
N GLU A 430 11.47 20.69 -18.96
CA GLU A 430 12.04 21.85 -19.65
C GLU A 430 13.51 22.05 -19.31
N LEU A 431 13.88 21.89 -18.04
CA LEU A 431 15.27 21.91 -17.60
C LEU A 431 16.07 20.78 -18.26
N LEU A 432 15.61 19.54 -18.23
CA LEU A 432 16.27 18.40 -18.86
C LEU A 432 16.56 18.67 -20.35
N ARG A 433 15.58 19.20 -21.09
CA ARG A 433 15.77 19.59 -22.50
C ARG A 433 16.79 20.73 -22.70
N ALA A 434 16.82 21.66 -21.76
CA ALA A 434 17.80 22.75 -21.80
C ALA A 434 19.25 22.25 -21.53
N LEU A 435 19.38 21.35 -20.55
CA LEU A 435 20.64 20.69 -20.19
C LEU A 435 21.20 19.86 -21.35
N GLN A 436 20.35 19.06 -22.02
CA GLN A 436 20.76 18.23 -23.16
C GLN A 436 21.42 19.04 -24.29
N LYS A 437 20.99 20.28 -24.50
CA LYS A 437 21.57 21.14 -25.56
C LYS A 437 23.04 21.54 -25.31
N VAL A 438 23.47 21.49 -24.05
CA VAL A 438 24.81 21.92 -23.63
C VAL A 438 25.68 20.78 -23.15
N ASN A 439 25.09 19.70 -22.68
CA ASN A 439 25.80 18.49 -22.27
C ASN A 439 24.91 17.24 -22.52
N PRO A 440 25.28 16.35 -23.45
CA PRO A 440 24.48 15.17 -23.77
C PRO A 440 24.62 14.03 -22.76
N ASN A 441 25.65 14.08 -21.89
CA ASN A 441 25.92 13.02 -20.91
C ASN A 441 25.11 13.30 -19.62
N ILE A 442 23.83 13.05 -19.69
CA ILE A 442 22.91 13.26 -18.56
C ILE A 442 22.53 11.93 -17.95
N VAL A 443 22.71 11.82 -16.65
CA VAL A 443 22.17 10.78 -15.79
C VAL A 443 21.00 11.36 -15.03
N VAL A 444 19.80 10.81 -15.20
CA VAL A 444 18.63 11.18 -14.41
C VAL A 444 18.48 10.20 -13.24
N VAL A 445 18.40 10.73 -12.03
CA VAL A 445 17.96 10.02 -10.82
C VAL A 445 16.52 10.40 -10.56
N LEU A 446 15.63 9.42 -10.68
CA LEU A 446 14.18 9.61 -10.55
C LEU A 446 13.68 9.16 -9.17
N SER A 447 13.07 10.08 -8.42
CA SER A 447 12.43 9.83 -7.13
C SER A 447 10.91 9.90 -7.29
N ALA A 448 10.22 8.76 -7.22
CA ALA A 448 8.77 8.65 -7.31
C ALA A 448 8.31 7.35 -6.63
N GLY A 449 7.19 7.37 -5.93
CA GLY A 449 6.60 6.20 -5.26
C GLY A 449 5.62 5.42 -6.14
N ALA A 450 5.33 5.91 -7.34
CA ALA A 450 4.51 5.26 -8.36
C ALA A 450 5.10 5.52 -9.75
N SER A 451 4.64 4.78 -10.76
CA SER A 451 5.06 4.96 -12.14
C SER A 451 4.73 6.36 -12.67
N VAL A 452 5.58 6.87 -13.55
CA VAL A 452 5.42 8.17 -14.22
C VAL A 452 5.56 8.01 -15.72
N GLU A 453 4.99 8.95 -16.49
CA GLU A 453 5.24 9.04 -17.93
C GLU A 453 6.70 9.41 -18.21
N THR A 454 7.35 8.63 -19.07
CA THR A 454 8.78 8.74 -19.35
C THR A 454 9.08 9.09 -20.81
N SER A 455 8.16 9.73 -21.52
CA SER A 455 8.37 10.19 -22.91
C SER A 455 9.57 11.12 -23.08
N TRP A 456 10.02 11.74 -21.99
CA TRP A 456 11.19 12.60 -21.90
C TRP A 456 12.52 11.83 -21.73
N ALA A 457 12.50 10.52 -21.50
CA ALA A 457 13.72 9.72 -21.25
C ALA A 457 14.71 9.67 -22.45
N ASN A 458 14.26 10.07 -23.64
CA ASN A 458 15.14 10.25 -24.81
C ASN A 458 16.10 11.45 -24.68
N HIS A 459 15.90 12.31 -23.67
CA HIS A 459 16.77 13.48 -23.40
C HIS A 459 17.90 13.18 -22.41
N CYS A 460 18.02 11.95 -21.89
CA CYS A 460 19.14 11.52 -21.04
C CYS A 460 19.77 10.22 -21.56
N LYS A 461 21.04 9.99 -21.25
CA LYS A 461 21.74 8.73 -21.58
C LYS A 461 21.50 7.63 -20.56
N ALA A 462 21.35 8.00 -19.29
CA ALA A 462 21.05 7.03 -18.24
C ALA A 462 19.86 7.49 -17.40
N LEU A 463 19.04 6.53 -16.99
CA LEU A 463 17.89 6.73 -16.11
C LEU A 463 17.92 5.70 -15.00
N VAL A 464 18.02 6.18 -13.77
CA VAL A 464 18.06 5.36 -12.55
C VAL A 464 16.84 5.68 -11.70
N TYR A 465 16.06 4.66 -11.38
CA TYR A 465 14.89 4.78 -10.52
C TYR A 465 15.27 4.36 -9.09
N GLY A 466 15.34 5.34 -8.21
CA GLY A 466 15.63 5.14 -6.78
C GLY A 466 14.38 5.04 -5.92
N ALA A 467 13.21 5.20 -6.52
CA ALA A 467 11.91 5.25 -5.84
C ALA A 467 11.94 6.21 -4.62
N LEU A 468 11.56 5.74 -3.43
CA LEU A 468 11.64 6.46 -2.16
C LEU A 468 12.55 5.66 -1.22
N GLY A 469 13.84 5.91 -1.30
CA GLY A 469 14.91 5.06 -0.77
C GLY A 469 15.13 5.12 0.74
N GLY A 470 14.23 5.77 1.51
CA GLY A 470 14.41 5.93 2.96
C GLY A 470 15.55 6.87 3.32
N GLN A 471 15.86 6.94 4.62
CA GLN A 471 16.81 7.93 5.16
C GLN A 471 18.25 7.80 4.62
N ALA A 472 18.62 6.64 4.10
CA ALA A 472 19.97 6.36 3.56
C ALA A 472 19.99 6.21 2.03
N GLY A 473 18.88 6.56 1.36
CA GLY A 473 18.72 6.37 -0.09
C GLY A 473 19.71 7.16 -0.94
N ALA A 474 20.17 8.32 -0.48
CA ALA A 474 21.14 9.14 -1.21
C ALA A 474 22.54 8.49 -1.25
N GLY A 475 23.02 7.95 -0.11
CA GLY A 475 24.26 7.18 -0.08
C GLY A 475 24.18 5.91 -0.93
N ALA A 476 23.06 5.20 -0.87
CA ALA A 476 22.79 4.03 -1.71
C ALA A 476 22.85 4.36 -3.22
N MET A 477 22.28 5.50 -3.61
CA MET A 477 22.31 5.95 -5.00
C MET A 477 23.73 6.21 -5.48
N LEU A 478 24.59 6.84 -4.67
CA LEU A 478 26.01 7.03 -5.02
C LEU A 478 26.75 5.69 -5.16
N ASP A 479 26.48 4.71 -4.29
CA ASP A 479 27.06 3.37 -4.39
C ASP A 479 26.70 2.70 -5.73
N VAL A 480 25.48 2.90 -6.23
CA VAL A 480 25.06 2.40 -7.54
C VAL A 480 25.70 3.19 -8.68
N LEU A 481 25.63 4.53 -8.64
CA LEU A 481 26.15 5.38 -9.72
C LEU A 481 27.66 5.20 -9.96
N THR A 482 28.42 4.88 -8.93
CA THR A 482 29.88 4.64 -9.00
C THR A 482 30.26 3.16 -9.23
N GLY A 483 29.26 2.27 -9.29
CA GLY A 483 29.48 0.84 -9.49
C GLY A 483 30.06 0.11 -8.28
N LYS A 484 30.06 0.71 -7.09
CA LYS A 484 30.36 0.04 -5.82
C LYS A 484 29.30 -1.04 -5.53
N VAL A 485 28.05 -0.79 -5.92
CA VAL A 485 26.97 -1.76 -5.98
C VAL A 485 26.50 -1.88 -7.43
N ASN A 486 26.46 -3.09 -7.97
CA ASN A 486 25.86 -3.34 -9.27
C ASN A 486 24.33 -3.36 -9.12
N PRO A 487 23.56 -2.52 -9.86
CA PRO A 487 22.12 -2.49 -9.76
C PRO A 487 21.51 -3.86 -10.11
N SER A 488 20.64 -4.36 -9.26
CA SER A 488 19.94 -5.63 -9.42
C SER A 488 18.42 -5.50 -9.32
N GLY A 489 17.94 -4.30 -8.98
CA GLY A 489 16.52 -4.04 -8.83
C GLY A 489 15.75 -4.27 -10.14
N LYS A 490 14.51 -4.78 -10.01
CA LYS A 490 13.56 -4.98 -11.10
C LYS A 490 12.24 -4.30 -10.74
N LEU A 491 11.58 -3.67 -11.71
CA LEU A 491 10.30 -3.01 -11.49
C LEU A 491 9.26 -3.98 -10.91
N ALA A 492 8.57 -3.57 -9.86
CA ALA A 492 7.47 -4.31 -9.25
C ALA A 492 6.10 -3.91 -9.83
N GLU A 493 6.10 -3.05 -10.84
CA GLU A 493 4.92 -2.61 -11.59
C GLU A 493 5.28 -2.27 -13.03
N SER A 494 4.32 -2.40 -13.93
CA SER A 494 4.45 -1.94 -15.32
C SER A 494 4.33 -0.42 -15.40
N TRP A 495 5.15 0.23 -16.20
CA TRP A 495 5.06 1.67 -16.46
C TRP A 495 4.39 1.93 -17.79
N ALA A 496 3.19 2.50 -17.78
CA ALA A 496 2.49 2.88 -18.99
C ALA A 496 3.24 4.00 -19.74
N LYS A 497 3.07 4.08 -21.06
CA LYS A 497 3.57 5.24 -21.84
C LYS A 497 2.78 6.50 -21.54
N ALA A 498 1.48 6.35 -21.33
CA ALA A 498 0.55 7.41 -20.94
C ALA A 498 -0.57 6.83 -20.07
N TYR A 499 -1.22 7.66 -19.25
CA TYR A 499 -2.36 7.23 -18.44
C TYR A 499 -3.49 6.63 -19.28
N SER A 500 -3.71 7.12 -20.50
CA SER A 500 -4.68 6.57 -21.46
C SER A 500 -4.48 5.10 -21.79
N ASP A 501 -3.28 4.56 -21.57
CA ASP A 501 -2.93 3.18 -21.88
C ASP A 501 -3.17 2.24 -20.67
N THR A 502 -3.61 2.77 -19.53
CA THR A 502 -3.85 1.97 -18.33
C THR A 502 -5.21 1.26 -18.38
N PRO A 503 -5.36 0.05 -17.80
CA PRO A 503 -6.61 -0.70 -17.85
C PRO A 503 -7.76 -0.04 -17.08
N ALA A 504 -7.46 0.65 -15.97
CA ALA A 504 -8.45 1.24 -15.07
C ALA A 504 -8.80 2.70 -15.41
N ARG A 505 -8.27 3.28 -16.50
CA ARG A 505 -8.40 4.72 -16.81
C ARG A 505 -9.82 5.26 -16.79
N ASP A 506 -10.79 4.44 -17.20
CA ASP A 506 -12.20 4.85 -17.33
C ASP A 506 -12.99 4.67 -16.03
N ASN A 507 -12.43 3.94 -15.06
CA ASN A 507 -13.12 3.52 -13.84
C ASN A 507 -12.35 3.84 -12.56
N PHE A 508 -11.13 4.41 -12.65
CA PHE A 508 -10.36 4.76 -11.47
C PHE A 508 -10.86 6.04 -10.84
N ALA A 509 -10.88 6.01 -9.50
CA ALA A 509 -11.42 6.96 -8.56
C ALA A 509 -12.95 7.13 -8.64
N GLY A 510 -13.59 6.99 -9.81
CA GLY A 510 -15.04 7.12 -9.99
C GLY A 510 -15.58 8.50 -9.63
N ASP A 511 -16.69 8.89 -10.25
CA ASP A 511 -17.37 10.16 -9.93
C ASP A 511 -18.46 10.01 -8.87
N GLY A 512 -18.86 8.77 -8.58
CA GLY A 512 -19.96 8.40 -7.71
C GLY A 512 -19.53 7.71 -6.41
N ARG A 513 -20.47 7.03 -5.77
CA ARG A 513 -20.23 6.20 -4.56
C ARG A 513 -19.64 4.84 -4.89
N THR A 514 -19.90 4.32 -6.09
CA THR A 514 -19.38 3.03 -6.54
C THR A 514 -18.11 3.23 -7.36
N VAL A 515 -17.14 2.36 -7.13
CA VAL A 515 -15.94 2.25 -7.94
C VAL A 515 -15.92 0.88 -8.57
N GLN A 516 -16.11 0.82 -9.87
CA GLN A 516 -16.27 -0.42 -10.59
C GLN A 516 -14.91 -0.93 -11.07
N TYR A 517 -14.56 -2.15 -10.72
CA TYR A 517 -13.30 -2.79 -11.07
C TYR A 517 -13.46 -3.58 -12.38
N ARG A 518 -13.88 -2.87 -13.44
CA ARG A 518 -14.27 -3.47 -14.73
C ARG A 518 -13.11 -4.14 -15.46
N GLU A 519 -11.88 -3.79 -15.13
CA GLU A 519 -10.69 -4.44 -15.68
C GLU A 519 -10.53 -5.90 -15.23
N GLY A 520 -11.23 -6.32 -14.16
CA GLY A 520 -11.22 -7.69 -13.70
C GLY A 520 -9.79 -8.17 -13.35
N LEU A 521 -9.39 -9.30 -13.91
CA LEU A 521 -8.06 -9.89 -13.71
C LEU A 521 -6.91 -9.10 -14.36
N TYR A 522 -7.24 -8.14 -15.22
CA TYR A 522 -6.26 -7.51 -16.11
C TYR A 522 -5.66 -6.24 -15.49
N VAL A 523 -4.97 -6.41 -14.36
CA VAL A 523 -4.21 -5.37 -13.68
C VAL A 523 -2.73 -5.46 -14.10
N GLY A 524 -2.10 -4.32 -14.37
CA GLY A 524 -0.69 -4.23 -14.69
C GLY A 524 -0.28 -5.06 -15.91
N TYR A 525 0.84 -5.80 -15.83
CA TYR A 525 1.35 -6.60 -16.95
C TYR A 525 0.34 -7.63 -17.49
N ARG A 526 -0.60 -8.09 -16.66
CA ARG A 526 -1.66 -9.00 -17.10
C ARG A 526 -2.49 -8.38 -18.21
N TYR A 527 -2.78 -7.09 -18.08
CA TYR A 527 -3.44 -6.30 -19.13
C TYR A 527 -2.52 -6.09 -20.33
N TYR A 528 -1.34 -5.51 -20.11
CA TYR A 528 -0.47 -5.09 -21.20
C TYR A 528 -0.15 -6.23 -22.14
N GLN A 529 0.17 -7.39 -21.62
CA GLN A 529 0.50 -8.57 -22.42
C GLN A 529 -0.70 -9.21 -23.09
N THR A 530 -1.86 -9.29 -22.41
CA THR A 530 -3.04 -9.93 -23.00
C THR A 530 -3.68 -9.05 -24.06
N ALA A 531 -3.80 -7.76 -23.82
CA ALA A 531 -4.36 -6.79 -24.75
C ALA A 531 -3.40 -6.41 -25.89
N GLY A 532 -2.11 -6.74 -25.80
CA GLY A 532 -1.09 -6.35 -26.77
C GLY A 532 -0.72 -4.87 -26.73
N VAL A 533 -0.81 -4.24 -25.56
CA VAL A 533 -0.43 -2.84 -25.33
C VAL A 533 1.01 -2.78 -24.81
N ALA A 534 1.90 -2.11 -25.53
CA ALA A 534 3.31 -2.01 -25.12
C ALA A 534 3.51 -0.95 -24.02
N PRO A 535 3.98 -1.32 -22.83
CA PRO A 535 4.33 -0.36 -21.78
C PRO A 535 5.59 0.45 -22.15
N ALA A 536 5.91 1.47 -21.36
CA ALA A 536 7.21 2.14 -21.43
C ALA A 536 8.32 1.27 -20.84
N TYR A 537 8.03 0.65 -19.69
CA TYR A 537 8.86 -0.37 -19.06
C TYR A 537 7.99 -1.51 -18.55
N PRO A 538 8.27 -2.77 -18.90
CA PRO A 538 7.46 -3.90 -18.47
C PRO A 538 7.72 -4.27 -17.00
N PHE A 539 6.76 -4.96 -16.39
CA PHE A 539 6.91 -5.58 -15.08
C PHE A 539 8.14 -6.51 -15.03
N GLY A 540 8.93 -6.41 -13.97
CA GLY A 540 10.15 -7.19 -13.80
C GLY A 540 11.36 -6.65 -14.55
N PHE A 541 11.25 -5.53 -15.26
CA PHE A 541 12.36 -4.93 -16.00
C PHE A 541 13.37 -4.24 -15.09
N GLY A 542 14.65 -4.36 -15.45
CA GLY A 542 15.77 -3.64 -14.85
C GLY A 542 17.07 -4.11 -15.47
N LEU A 543 17.98 -3.18 -15.75
CA LEU A 543 19.31 -3.45 -16.31
C LEU A 543 20.32 -3.71 -15.19
N SER A 544 21.48 -4.25 -15.55
CA SER A 544 22.65 -4.46 -14.70
C SER A 544 23.91 -3.96 -15.41
N TYR A 545 24.98 -3.75 -14.66
CA TYR A 545 26.32 -3.48 -15.22
C TYR A 545 27.03 -4.76 -15.71
N THR A 546 26.38 -5.93 -15.56
CA THR A 546 26.82 -7.22 -16.08
C THR A 546 25.72 -7.87 -16.92
N THR A 547 25.99 -9.02 -17.51
CA THR A 547 25.05 -9.76 -18.34
C THR A 547 24.88 -11.19 -17.83
N PHE A 548 23.70 -11.80 -18.07
CA PHE A 548 23.39 -13.13 -17.61
C PHE A 548 22.84 -13.99 -18.75
N ALA A 549 23.25 -15.24 -18.79
CA ALA A 549 22.70 -16.28 -19.67
C ALA A 549 21.93 -17.32 -18.87
N TYR A 550 20.86 -17.85 -19.47
CA TYR A 550 20.02 -18.90 -18.88
C TYR A 550 20.12 -20.18 -19.73
N SER A 551 20.22 -21.33 -19.09
CA SER A 551 20.29 -22.65 -19.78
C SER A 551 19.67 -23.77 -18.94
N ASP A 552 19.53 -24.94 -19.53
CA ASP A 552 19.21 -26.23 -18.89
C ASP A 552 17.90 -26.20 -18.07
N VAL A 553 16.85 -25.57 -18.60
CA VAL A 553 15.55 -25.52 -17.91
C VAL A 553 14.93 -26.92 -17.82
N LYS A 554 14.47 -27.25 -16.62
CA LYS A 554 13.62 -28.41 -16.32
C LYS A 554 12.44 -27.94 -15.48
N ALA A 555 11.24 -28.29 -15.90
CA ALA A 555 10.02 -27.92 -15.18
C ALA A 555 9.19 -29.17 -14.86
N THR A 556 8.55 -29.12 -13.71
CA THR A 556 7.52 -30.05 -13.24
C THR A 556 6.38 -29.22 -12.65
N PRO A 557 5.22 -29.79 -12.36
CA PRO A 557 4.16 -29.05 -11.67
C PRO A 557 4.55 -28.53 -10.27
N GLN A 558 5.64 -29.02 -9.68
CA GLN A 558 6.10 -28.64 -8.35
C GLN A 558 7.23 -27.61 -8.37
N GLY A 559 7.85 -27.36 -9.54
CA GLY A 559 8.94 -26.39 -9.59
C GLY A 559 9.72 -26.40 -10.90
N VAL A 560 10.56 -25.39 -11.00
CA VAL A 560 11.43 -25.13 -12.16
C VAL A 560 12.87 -25.08 -11.68
N SER A 561 13.77 -25.68 -12.45
CA SER A 561 15.20 -25.53 -12.23
C SER A 561 15.93 -25.21 -13.53
N LEU A 562 16.91 -24.31 -13.46
CA LEU A 562 17.71 -23.85 -14.59
C LEU A 562 19.12 -23.47 -14.11
N THR A 563 20.02 -23.27 -15.06
CA THR A 563 21.34 -22.72 -14.79
C THR A 563 21.38 -21.25 -15.20
N VAL A 564 21.85 -20.38 -14.31
CA VAL A 564 22.13 -18.97 -14.61
C VAL A 564 23.63 -18.76 -14.57
N THR A 565 24.16 -18.12 -15.60
CA THR A 565 25.59 -17.78 -15.72
C THR A 565 25.77 -16.28 -15.84
N ASN A 566 26.61 -15.70 -15.03
CA ASN A 566 27.09 -14.31 -15.22
C ASN A 566 28.12 -14.32 -16.36
N THR A 567 27.78 -13.72 -17.47
CA THR A 567 28.62 -13.69 -18.70
C THR A 567 29.46 -12.42 -18.82
N GLY A 568 29.35 -11.49 -17.87
CA GLY A 568 30.14 -10.26 -17.85
C GLY A 568 31.38 -10.36 -16.95
N ASP A 569 32.01 -9.24 -16.72
CA ASP A 569 33.32 -9.08 -16.07
C ASP A 569 33.25 -8.65 -14.61
N ARG A 570 32.05 -8.48 -14.06
CA ARG A 570 31.83 -8.07 -12.66
C ARG A 570 30.75 -8.88 -11.98
N GLU A 571 30.82 -8.95 -10.66
CA GLU A 571 29.80 -9.57 -9.84
C GLU A 571 28.45 -8.86 -9.99
N GLY A 572 27.35 -9.62 -9.94
CA GLY A 572 26.00 -9.08 -9.98
C GLY A 572 24.95 -10.08 -9.55
N ALA A 573 23.78 -9.58 -9.21
CA ALA A 573 22.62 -10.40 -8.91
C ALA A 573 21.61 -10.39 -10.07
N GLU A 574 21.05 -11.58 -10.37
CA GLU A 574 19.95 -11.72 -11.32
C GLU A 574 18.70 -12.20 -10.61
N ILE A 575 17.54 -11.74 -11.08
CA ILE A 575 16.23 -12.16 -10.58
C ILE A 575 15.56 -13.02 -11.65
N VAL A 576 15.57 -14.33 -11.39
CA VAL A 576 14.89 -15.31 -12.23
C VAL A 576 13.40 -15.23 -11.97
N GLN A 577 12.60 -14.93 -12.98
CA GLN A 577 11.15 -14.79 -12.89
C GLN A 577 10.47 -15.95 -13.61
N VAL A 578 9.52 -16.61 -12.95
CA VAL A 578 8.81 -17.76 -13.47
C VAL A 578 7.34 -17.42 -13.67
N TYR A 579 6.92 -17.42 -14.91
CA TYR A 579 5.54 -17.17 -15.33
C TYR A 579 4.89 -18.46 -15.80
N VAL A 580 3.59 -18.61 -15.56
CA VAL A 580 2.77 -19.72 -16.04
C VAL A 580 1.72 -19.20 -17.01
N ALA A 581 1.65 -19.83 -18.17
CA ALA A 581 0.69 -19.55 -19.23
C ALA A 581 -0.08 -20.81 -19.62
N LYS A 582 -1.33 -20.61 -20.05
CA LYS A 582 -2.15 -21.71 -20.64
C LYS A 582 -2.73 -21.24 -21.97
N PRO A 583 -2.00 -21.43 -23.08
CA PRO A 583 -2.41 -20.93 -24.40
C PRO A 583 -3.75 -21.48 -24.92
N ASP A 584 -4.09 -22.71 -24.57
CA ASP A 584 -5.32 -23.42 -24.94
C ASP A 584 -6.43 -23.33 -23.86
N ALA A 585 -6.40 -22.27 -23.03
CA ALA A 585 -7.36 -22.10 -21.96
C ALA A 585 -8.80 -21.95 -22.48
N LYS A 586 -9.72 -22.70 -21.89
CA LYS A 586 -11.16 -22.60 -22.15
C LYS A 586 -11.83 -21.52 -21.27
N ILE A 587 -11.15 -21.16 -20.19
CA ILE A 587 -11.56 -20.13 -19.24
C ILE A 587 -10.65 -18.93 -19.50
N PHE A 588 -11.22 -17.74 -19.73
CA PHE A 588 -10.42 -16.55 -19.94
C PHE A 588 -9.44 -16.32 -18.77
N ARG A 589 -8.23 -15.95 -19.09
CA ARG A 589 -7.17 -15.65 -18.13
C ARG A 589 -6.11 -14.74 -18.76
N PRO A 590 -5.25 -14.09 -17.96
CA PRO A 590 -4.09 -13.37 -18.50
C PRO A 590 -3.18 -14.25 -19.35
N ALA A 591 -2.50 -13.64 -20.31
CA ALA A 591 -1.55 -14.34 -21.21
C ALA A 591 -0.47 -15.12 -20.46
N GLN A 592 -0.10 -14.62 -19.28
CA GLN A 592 0.74 -15.31 -18.29
C GLN A 592 0.64 -14.64 -16.93
N GLU A 593 1.05 -15.34 -15.89
CA GLU A 593 1.04 -14.85 -14.51
C GLU A 593 2.32 -15.27 -13.78
N LEU A 594 2.89 -14.36 -12.98
CA LEU A 594 4.02 -14.67 -12.10
C LEU A 594 3.59 -15.69 -11.04
N LYS A 595 4.34 -16.80 -10.98
CA LYS A 595 4.07 -17.91 -10.03
C LYS A 595 5.30 -18.33 -9.23
N GLY A 596 6.45 -17.69 -9.49
CA GLY A 596 7.66 -17.90 -8.72
C GLY A 596 8.78 -16.96 -9.14
N PHE A 597 9.74 -16.74 -8.25
CA PHE A 597 10.95 -16.00 -8.54
C PHE A 597 12.07 -16.38 -7.56
N ALA A 598 13.31 -16.08 -7.96
CA ALA A 598 14.49 -16.25 -7.11
C ALA A 598 15.56 -15.23 -7.49
N LYS A 599 16.16 -14.57 -6.47
CA LYS A 599 17.35 -13.74 -6.64
C LYS A 599 18.60 -14.60 -6.46
N VAL A 600 19.56 -14.47 -7.35
CA VAL A 600 20.82 -15.22 -7.33
C VAL A 600 22.02 -14.29 -7.52
N GLN A 601 22.97 -14.32 -6.59
CA GLN A 601 24.23 -13.60 -6.66
C GLN A 601 25.28 -14.45 -7.37
N LEU A 602 25.98 -13.86 -8.35
CA LEU A 602 26.97 -14.54 -9.20
C LEU A 602 28.23 -13.66 -9.36
N ALA A 603 29.39 -14.24 -9.06
CA ALA A 603 30.65 -13.63 -9.43
C ALA A 603 30.82 -13.60 -10.97
N ALA A 604 31.74 -12.81 -11.48
CA ALA A 604 32.06 -12.78 -12.92
C ALA A 604 32.41 -14.18 -13.42
N GLY A 605 31.76 -14.64 -14.49
CA GLY A 605 31.93 -15.96 -15.07
C GLY A 605 31.32 -17.14 -14.28
N GLU A 606 30.71 -16.88 -13.11
CA GLU A 606 30.11 -17.95 -12.28
C GLU A 606 28.79 -18.44 -12.86
N SER A 607 28.54 -19.74 -12.71
CA SER A 607 27.27 -20.40 -13.04
C SER A 607 26.69 -21.06 -11.80
N LYS A 608 25.39 -20.86 -11.56
CA LYS A 608 24.65 -21.52 -10.46
C LYS A 608 23.38 -22.19 -10.95
N ARG A 609 23.09 -23.34 -10.35
CA ARG A 609 21.78 -24.00 -10.50
C ARG A 609 20.78 -23.29 -9.60
N VAL A 610 19.71 -22.77 -10.20
CA VAL A 610 18.61 -22.09 -9.51
C VAL A 610 17.39 -22.98 -9.54
N THR A 611 16.68 -23.10 -8.43
CA THR A 611 15.42 -23.83 -8.33
C THR A 611 14.36 -22.91 -7.74
N VAL A 612 13.21 -22.82 -8.43
CA VAL A 612 12.04 -22.04 -8.01
C VAL A 612 10.89 -23.03 -7.79
N ALA A 613 10.40 -23.10 -6.56
CA ALA A 613 9.23 -23.92 -6.25
C ALA A 613 7.96 -23.30 -6.84
N LEU A 614 7.06 -24.13 -7.34
CA LEU A 614 5.70 -23.77 -7.72
C LEU A 614 4.75 -24.32 -6.66
N ASP A 615 4.01 -23.43 -6.03
CA ASP A 615 3.04 -23.77 -5.00
C ASP A 615 1.63 -24.03 -5.59
N ASP A 616 0.64 -24.21 -4.73
CA ASP A 616 -0.76 -24.46 -5.11
C ASP A 616 -1.39 -23.36 -5.97
N LYS A 617 -0.77 -22.16 -5.98
CA LYS A 617 -1.26 -20.99 -6.73
C LYS A 617 -0.83 -21.01 -8.20
N ALA A 618 0.07 -21.93 -8.57
CA ALA A 618 0.68 -21.90 -9.89
C ALA A 618 -0.33 -22.14 -11.04
N PHE A 619 -1.31 -23.02 -10.85
CA PHE A 619 -2.20 -23.47 -11.92
C PHE A 619 -3.69 -23.24 -11.62
N ARG A 620 -4.02 -22.81 -10.40
CA ARG A 620 -5.39 -22.66 -9.94
C ARG A 620 -6.07 -21.41 -10.50
N TYR A 621 -7.39 -21.42 -10.54
CA TYR A 621 -8.26 -20.28 -10.74
C TYR A 621 -9.47 -20.40 -9.79
N TRP A 622 -10.12 -19.29 -9.48
CA TRP A 622 -11.33 -19.32 -8.67
C TRP A 622 -12.55 -19.61 -9.55
N ASN A 623 -13.25 -20.69 -9.25
CA ASN A 623 -14.45 -21.07 -9.99
C ASN A 623 -15.70 -20.60 -9.23
N THR A 624 -16.45 -19.66 -9.83
CA THR A 624 -17.64 -19.05 -9.23
C THR A 624 -18.86 -19.99 -9.17
N MET A 625 -18.84 -21.13 -9.89
CA MET A 625 -19.90 -22.14 -9.80
C MET A 625 -19.69 -23.09 -8.62
N THR A 626 -18.44 -23.53 -8.39
CA THR A 626 -18.10 -24.45 -7.29
C THR A 626 -17.75 -23.70 -6.00
N ASN A 627 -17.54 -22.39 -6.06
CA ASN A 627 -17.00 -21.54 -4.99
C ASN A 627 -15.73 -22.13 -4.39
N ALA A 628 -14.81 -22.57 -5.24
CA ALA A 628 -13.56 -23.22 -4.86
C ALA A 628 -12.43 -22.88 -5.83
N TRP A 629 -11.19 -23.08 -5.35
CA TRP A 629 -10.02 -23.10 -6.22
C TRP A 629 -10.02 -24.38 -7.05
N GLU A 630 -9.96 -24.22 -8.36
CA GLU A 630 -10.00 -25.30 -9.32
C GLU A 630 -8.80 -25.23 -10.26
N VAL A 631 -8.50 -26.34 -10.92
CA VAL A 631 -7.42 -26.43 -11.91
C VAL A 631 -8.00 -26.87 -13.26
N GLU A 632 -7.75 -26.10 -14.28
CA GLU A 632 -8.06 -26.49 -15.65
C GLU A 632 -6.98 -27.47 -16.15
N GLY A 633 -7.32 -28.72 -16.42
CA GLY A 633 -6.37 -29.73 -16.87
C GLY A 633 -5.76 -29.46 -18.24
N GLY A 634 -4.59 -30.01 -18.50
CA GLY A 634 -3.93 -29.95 -19.80
C GLY A 634 -2.52 -29.39 -19.74
N SER A 635 -2.03 -28.91 -20.87
CA SER A 635 -0.66 -28.39 -21.02
C SER A 635 -0.58 -26.94 -20.56
N TYR A 636 0.49 -26.63 -19.83
CA TYR A 636 0.86 -25.29 -19.43
C TYR A 636 2.28 -24.98 -19.88
N GLU A 637 2.52 -23.76 -20.30
CA GLU A 637 3.86 -23.24 -20.53
C GLU A 637 4.40 -22.61 -19.26
N VAL A 638 5.56 -23.09 -18.83
CA VAL A 638 6.33 -22.47 -17.75
C VAL A 638 7.43 -21.66 -18.42
N ARG A 639 7.31 -20.35 -18.34
CA ARG A 639 8.17 -19.35 -18.98
C ARG A 639 9.12 -18.76 -17.95
N VAL A 640 10.41 -18.78 -18.24
CA VAL A 640 11.44 -18.25 -17.36
C VAL A 640 12.10 -17.05 -18.03
N GLY A 641 12.09 -15.91 -17.35
CA GLY A 641 12.57 -14.67 -17.92
C GLY A 641 13.28 -13.77 -16.93
N ALA A 642 13.89 -12.71 -17.47
CA ALA A 642 14.45 -11.58 -16.70
C ALA A 642 13.45 -10.44 -16.53
N SER A 643 12.32 -10.49 -17.23
CA SER A 643 11.12 -9.68 -17.07
C SER A 643 9.94 -10.41 -17.67
N CYS A 644 8.73 -9.89 -17.54
CA CYS A 644 7.55 -10.46 -18.19
C CYS A 644 7.59 -10.43 -19.73
N GLU A 645 8.44 -9.61 -20.33
CA GLU A 645 8.66 -9.53 -21.78
C GLU A 645 9.98 -10.19 -22.23
N ASP A 646 11.00 -10.24 -21.38
CA ASP A 646 12.26 -10.93 -21.68
C ASP A 646 12.22 -12.39 -21.22
N ILE A 647 11.43 -13.21 -21.93
CA ILE A 647 11.35 -14.66 -21.69
C ILE A 647 12.51 -15.35 -22.41
N ARG A 648 13.37 -15.99 -21.65
CA ARG A 648 14.61 -16.62 -22.15
C ARG A 648 14.48 -18.12 -22.34
N LEU A 649 13.69 -18.80 -21.51
CA LEU A 649 13.47 -20.23 -21.57
C LEU A 649 11.99 -20.56 -21.38
N THR A 650 11.53 -21.62 -22.04
CA THR A 650 10.17 -22.15 -21.89
C THR A 650 10.19 -23.66 -21.78
N ALA A 651 9.40 -24.21 -20.87
CA ALA A 651 9.16 -25.64 -20.75
C ALA A 651 7.66 -25.89 -20.65
N VAL A 652 7.23 -27.08 -21.12
CA VAL A 652 5.82 -27.47 -21.03
C VAL A 652 5.64 -28.49 -19.92
N VAL A 653 4.60 -28.28 -19.11
CA VAL A 653 4.19 -29.23 -18.07
C VAL A 653 2.73 -29.61 -18.27
N THR A 654 2.39 -30.89 -18.02
CA THR A 654 1.01 -31.36 -18.04
C THR A 654 0.49 -31.43 -16.62
N VAL A 655 -0.66 -30.79 -16.36
CA VAL A 655 -1.29 -30.71 -15.04
C VAL A 655 -2.65 -31.40 -15.10
N ALA A 656 -2.94 -32.24 -14.10
CA ALA A 656 -4.25 -32.85 -13.96
C ALA A 656 -5.28 -31.77 -13.55
N GLY A 657 -6.41 -31.75 -14.22
CA GLY A 657 -7.52 -30.86 -13.86
C GLY A 657 -8.38 -31.44 -12.74
N THR A 658 -9.14 -30.56 -12.10
CA THR A 658 -10.13 -30.94 -11.08
C THR A 658 -11.45 -31.43 -11.68
N GLY A 659 -11.66 -31.23 -12.99
CA GLY A 659 -12.91 -31.60 -13.69
C GLY A 659 -14.09 -30.67 -13.43
N ALA A 660 -13.82 -29.48 -12.88
CA ALA A 660 -14.87 -28.50 -12.58
C ALA A 660 -15.50 -27.93 -13.87
N PRO A 661 -16.80 -27.56 -13.82
CA PRO A 661 -17.48 -26.95 -14.96
C PRO A 661 -16.90 -25.57 -15.29
N ASN A 662 -16.99 -25.15 -16.55
CA ASN A 662 -16.59 -23.81 -16.95
C ASN A 662 -17.64 -22.78 -16.47
N PRO A 663 -17.30 -21.84 -15.57
CA PRO A 663 -18.25 -20.88 -15.03
C PRO A 663 -18.72 -19.82 -16.05
N TYR A 664 -18.10 -19.79 -17.22
CA TYR A 664 -18.42 -18.84 -18.31
C TYR A 664 -19.02 -19.49 -19.52
N GLU A 665 -19.36 -20.79 -19.45
CA GLU A 665 -20.00 -21.49 -20.58
C GLU A 665 -21.31 -20.81 -20.96
N GLY A 666 -21.47 -20.49 -22.25
CA GLY A 666 -22.65 -19.80 -22.77
C GLY A 666 -22.72 -18.29 -22.47
N LYS A 667 -21.75 -17.71 -21.76
CA LYS A 667 -21.66 -16.27 -21.50
C LYS A 667 -20.84 -15.58 -22.58
N SER A 668 -21.29 -14.38 -23.01
CA SER A 668 -20.54 -13.53 -23.94
C SER A 668 -19.68 -12.54 -23.18
N LEU A 669 -18.36 -12.74 -23.18
CA LEU A 669 -17.38 -11.92 -22.45
C LEU A 669 -16.17 -11.57 -23.38
N PRO A 670 -16.42 -10.89 -24.53
CA PRO A 670 -15.38 -10.65 -25.53
C PRO A 670 -14.23 -9.74 -25.02
N HIS A 671 -14.50 -8.75 -24.17
CA HIS A 671 -13.47 -7.88 -23.60
C HIS A 671 -12.56 -8.69 -22.68
N TYR A 672 -13.14 -9.53 -21.82
CA TYR A 672 -12.36 -10.35 -20.88
C TYR A 672 -11.60 -11.49 -21.59
N THR A 673 -12.15 -12.06 -22.66
CA THR A 673 -11.46 -13.07 -23.47
C THR A 673 -10.26 -12.49 -24.23
N SER A 674 -10.36 -11.25 -24.70
CA SER A 674 -9.28 -10.56 -25.41
C SER A 674 -8.33 -9.76 -24.51
N GLY A 675 -8.67 -9.55 -23.25
CA GLY A 675 -7.94 -8.67 -22.33
C GLY A 675 -8.10 -7.17 -22.61
N LYS A 676 -8.86 -6.78 -23.64
CA LYS A 676 -9.09 -5.36 -24.03
C LYS A 676 -10.18 -4.75 -23.16
N VAL A 677 -9.89 -4.58 -21.88
CA VAL A 677 -10.86 -4.25 -20.82
C VAL A 677 -11.11 -2.74 -20.63
N GLN A 678 -10.60 -1.90 -21.51
CA GLN A 678 -11.03 -0.50 -21.58
C GLN A 678 -12.43 -0.42 -22.21
N ASN A 679 -13.29 0.44 -21.67
CA ASN A 679 -14.67 0.65 -22.16
C ASN A 679 -15.56 -0.62 -22.16
N VAL A 680 -15.43 -1.49 -21.17
CA VAL A 680 -16.32 -2.66 -21.01
C VAL A 680 -17.78 -2.19 -20.89
N PRO A 681 -18.71 -2.66 -21.73
CA PRO A 681 -20.13 -2.28 -21.66
C PRO A 681 -20.79 -2.81 -20.38
N ASP A 682 -21.81 -2.07 -19.90
CA ASP A 682 -22.55 -2.44 -18.68
C ASP A 682 -23.10 -3.87 -18.74
N ALA A 683 -23.70 -4.28 -19.86
CA ALA A 683 -24.27 -5.61 -20.01
C ALA A 683 -23.23 -6.75 -19.90
N GLU A 684 -22.02 -6.53 -20.41
CA GLU A 684 -20.92 -7.49 -20.25
C GLU A 684 -20.38 -7.49 -18.83
N TRP A 685 -20.24 -6.29 -18.24
CA TRP A 685 -19.83 -6.16 -16.85
C TRP A 685 -20.82 -6.83 -15.87
N GLU A 686 -22.12 -6.61 -16.04
CA GLU A 686 -23.16 -7.28 -15.25
C GLU A 686 -23.14 -8.82 -15.43
N THR A 687 -22.81 -9.28 -16.64
CA THR A 687 -22.65 -10.69 -16.93
C THR A 687 -21.47 -11.30 -16.16
N LEU A 688 -20.32 -10.59 -16.06
CA LEU A 688 -19.18 -11.03 -15.25
C LEU A 688 -19.49 -10.91 -13.77
N LEU A 689 -20.05 -9.78 -13.35
CA LEU A 689 -20.40 -9.49 -11.95
C LEU A 689 -21.46 -10.47 -11.40
N GLY A 690 -22.31 -11.03 -12.27
CA GLY A 690 -23.38 -11.95 -11.94
C GLY A 690 -24.59 -11.28 -11.27
N ARG A 691 -24.65 -9.95 -11.31
CA ARG A 691 -25.73 -9.12 -10.75
C ARG A 691 -25.76 -7.75 -11.42
N PRO A 692 -26.85 -6.99 -11.29
CA PRO A 692 -26.91 -5.62 -11.78
C PRO A 692 -25.87 -4.72 -11.11
N ILE A 693 -25.43 -3.69 -11.85
CA ILE A 693 -24.55 -2.63 -11.32
C ILE A 693 -25.28 -1.93 -10.16
N PRO A 694 -24.66 -1.74 -8.99
CA PRO A 694 -25.29 -1.05 -7.88
C PRO A 694 -25.66 0.40 -8.21
N ASP A 695 -26.76 0.87 -7.60
CA ASP A 695 -27.19 2.28 -7.69
C ASP A 695 -26.14 3.21 -7.08
N ASP A 696 -25.73 4.22 -7.85
CA ASP A 696 -24.67 5.17 -7.49
C ASP A 696 -25.22 6.50 -6.93
N THR A 697 -26.51 6.60 -6.69
CA THR A 697 -27.14 7.84 -6.19
C THR A 697 -26.68 8.18 -4.76
N VAL A 698 -26.44 9.47 -4.53
CA VAL A 698 -26.08 9.98 -3.19
C VAL A 698 -27.30 9.84 -2.25
N LYS A 699 -27.13 9.11 -1.16
CA LYS A 699 -28.15 8.95 -0.10
C LYS A 699 -27.84 9.87 1.07
N ILE A 700 -28.85 10.60 1.56
CA ILE A 700 -28.70 11.42 2.77
C ILE A 700 -28.86 10.48 3.98
N ASP A 701 -27.71 9.94 4.44
CA ASP A 701 -27.61 9.05 5.58
C ASP A 701 -26.30 9.30 6.35
N ARG A 702 -25.97 8.45 7.34
CA ARG A 702 -24.74 8.57 8.14
C ARG A 702 -23.46 8.43 7.30
N ASN A 703 -23.53 7.82 6.12
CA ASN A 703 -22.42 7.57 5.23
C ASN A 703 -22.23 8.64 4.15
N MET A 704 -23.09 9.66 4.14
CA MET A 704 -22.91 10.86 3.35
C MET A 704 -21.63 11.59 3.77
N THR A 705 -20.78 11.95 2.83
CA THR A 705 -19.56 12.73 3.12
C THR A 705 -19.87 14.21 3.33
N LEU A 706 -18.96 14.93 4.02
CA LEU A 706 -19.10 16.39 4.14
C LEU A 706 -19.03 17.08 2.76
N GLY A 707 -18.32 16.48 1.80
CA GLY A 707 -18.29 16.95 0.40
C GLY A 707 -19.60 16.77 -0.36
N GLU A 708 -20.47 15.89 0.09
CA GLU A 708 -21.79 15.63 -0.49
C GLU A 708 -22.91 16.47 0.15
N LEU A 709 -22.61 17.28 1.17
CA LEU A 709 -23.60 18.14 1.83
C LEU A 709 -24.24 19.18 0.90
N ASN A 710 -23.69 19.40 -0.31
CA ASN A 710 -24.35 20.18 -1.36
C ASN A 710 -25.68 19.54 -1.83
N HIS A 711 -25.87 18.23 -1.65
CA HIS A 711 -27.15 17.54 -1.90
C HIS A 711 -28.15 17.67 -0.74
N SER A 712 -27.72 18.31 0.36
CA SER A 712 -28.57 18.55 1.51
C SER A 712 -29.68 19.54 1.22
N ARG A 713 -30.82 19.38 1.93
CA ARG A 713 -31.93 20.35 1.93
C ARG A 713 -31.79 21.39 3.04
N SER A 714 -30.69 21.39 3.79
CA SER A 714 -30.40 22.32 4.88
C SER A 714 -29.47 23.43 4.40
N PRO A 715 -29.85 24.72 4.62
CA PRO A 715 -28.95 25.84 4.33
C PRO A 715 -27.66 25.82 5.15
N LEU A 716 -27.71 25.31 6.39
CA LEU A 716 -26.53 25.18 7.26
C LEU A 716 -25.56 24.15 6.73
N CYS A 717 -26.06 22.96 6.37
CA CYS A 717 -25.23 21.91 5.76
C CYS A 717 -24.62 22.40 4.44
N TRP A 718 -25.39 23.11 3.63
CA TRP A 718 -24.90 23.71 2.39
C TRP A 718 -23.82 24.76 2.66
N LEU A 719 -23.95 25.56 3.71
CA LEU A 719 -22.93 26.54 4.09
C LEU A 719 -21.64 25.86 4.55
N ILE A 720 -21.73 24.78 5.33
CA ILE A 720 -20.56 23.97 5.73
C ILE A 720 -19.85 23.43 4.49
N TRP A 721 -20.60 22.86 3.55
CA TRP A 721 -20.06 22.42 2.27
C TRP A 721 -19.36 23.56 1.52
N LEU A 722 -20.01 24.72 1.40
CA LEU A 722 -19.45 25.86 0.69
C LEU A 722 -18.11 26.32 1.27
N VAL A 723 -18.01 26.36 2.60
CA VAL A 723 -16.75 26.73 3.30
C VAL A 723 -15.67 25.71 2.99
N LEU A 724 -15.92 24.42 3.19
CA LEU A 724 -14.96 23.36 2.93
C LEU A 724 -14.54 23.31 1.47
N HIS A 725 -15.50 23.40 0.55
CA HIS A 725 -15.28 23.42 -0.90
C HIS A 725 -14.43 24.62 -1.33
N THR A 726 -14.72 25.80 -0.77
CA THR A 726 -13.95 27.02 -1.07
C THR A 726 -12.52 26.92 -0.58
N LEU A 727 -12.31 26.45 0.66
CA LEU A 727 -10.97 26.25 1.23
C LEU A 727 -10.17 25.22 0.42
N LEU A 728 -10.80 24.12 0.06
CA LEU A 728 -10.19 23.07 -0.73
C LEU A 728 -9.79 23.59 -2.12
N THR A 729 -10.73 24.23 -2.83
CA THR A 729 -10.50 24.81 -4.17
C THR A 729 -9.41 25.89 -4.14
N ALA A 730 -9.40 26.74 -3.11
CA ALA A 730 -8.37 27.75 -2.97
C ALA A 730 -6.98 27.14 -2.75
N SER A 731 -6.90 26.01 -2.03
CA SER A 731 -5.64 25.29 -1.81
C SER A 731 -5.11 24.67 -3.08
N TYR A 732 -5.99 24.06 -3.89
CA TYR A 732 -5.64 23.53 -5.23
C TYR A 732 -5.15 24.63 -6.19
N LYS A 733 -5.82 25.78 -6.22
CA LYS A 733 -5.40 26.92 -7.05
C LYS A 733 -4.02 27.47 -6.66
N LYS A 734 -3.60 27.28 -5.42
CA LYS A 734 -2.26 27.66 -4.95
C LYS A 734 -1.19 26.59 -5.26
N GLY A 735 -1.57 25.44 -5.85
CA GLY A 735 -0.71 24.30 -6.07
C GLY A 735 -0.27 23.57 -4.79
N GLN A 736 -0.97 23.80 -3.68
CA GLN A 736 -0.67 23.21 -2.36
C GLN A 736 -1.99 22.73 -1.73
N PRO A 737 -2.53 21.54 -2.14
CA PRO A 737 -3.74 20.99 -1.56
C PRO A 737 -3.66 20.88 -0.04
N ASN A 738 -4.67 21.37 0.65
CA ASN A 738 -4.76 21.25 2.10
C ASN A 738 -5.30 19.86 2.47
N LEU A 739 -4.41 18.96 2.86
CA LEU A 739 -4.73 17.56 3.18
C LEU A 739 -5.76 17.43 4.31
N ASN A 740 -5.73 18.30 5.33
CA ASN A 740 -6.72 18.30 6.41
C ASN A 740 -8.12 18.62 5.91
N VAL A 741 -8.25 19.67 5.09
CA VAL A 741 -9.54 20.06 4.52
C VAL A 741 -10.04 18.96 3.57
N MET A 742 -9.16 18.37 2.79
CA MET A 742 -9.50 17.28 1.88
C MET A 742 -9.96 16.02 2.63
N PHE A 743 -9.25 15.62 3.68
CA PHE A 743 -9.67 14.53 4.55
C PHE A 743 -11.07 14.77 5.12
N GLN A 744 -11.32 15.97 5.69
CA GLN A 744 -12.65 16.33 6.19
C GLN A 744 -13.69 16.32 5.08
N TYR A 745 -13.37 16.87 3.91
CA TYR A 745 -14.29 16.91 2.76
C TYR A 745 -14.78 15.53 2.34
N ASN A 746 -13.86 14.54 2.33
CA ASN A 746 -14.15 13.16 1.95
C ASN A 746 -14.65 12.28 3.11
N MET A 747 -14.70 12.81 4.33
CA MET A 747 -15.09 12.07 5.53
C MET A 747 -16.62 11.92 5.61
N PRO A 748 -17.16 10.70 5.85
CA PRO A 748 -18.58 10.51 6.09
C PRO A 748 -19.02 11.05 7.45
N LEU A 749 -20.30 11.44 7.57
CA LEU A 749 -20.85 11.99 8.82
C LEU A 749 -20.64 11.06 10.03
N ARG A 750 -20.72 9.72 9.85
CA ARG A 750 -20.49 8.78 10.94
C ARG A 750 -19.09 8.90 11.55
N ALA A 751 -18.09 9.25 10.74
CA ALA A 751 -16.72 9.35 11.23
C ALA A 751 -16.54 10.45 12.29
N LEU A 752 -17.41 11.46 12.31
CA LEU A 752 -17.45 12.45 13.39
C LEU A 752 -17.65 11.79 14.77
N ALA A 753 -18.53 10.77 14.86
CA ALA A 753 -18.72 10.04 16.11
C ALA A 753 -17.58 9.06 16.41
N LYS A 754 -16.91 8.54 15.40
CA LYS A 754 -15.86 7.51 15.56
C LYS A 754 -14.46 8.10 15.87
N MET A 755 -14.21 9.39 15.54
CA MET A 755 -12.88 10.00 15.60
C MET A 755 -12.74 11.14 16.62
N THR A 756 -13.79 11.49 17.37
CA THR A 756 -13.77 12.65 18.30
C THR A 756 -13.65 12.25 19.75
N SER A 757 -13.14 11.07 20.06
CA SER A 757 -12.95 10.56 21.45
C SER A 757 -14.21 10.66 22.31
N GLY A 758 -15.38 10.45 21.69
CA GLY A 758 -16.66 10.49 22.37
C GLY A 758 -17.28 11.89 22.54
N ALA A 759 -16.68 12.95 21.97
CA ALA A 759 -17.29 14.29 22.01
C ALA A 759 -18.58 14.35 21.18
N ILE A 760 -18.63 13.66 20.04
CA ILE A 760 -19.81 13.53 19.19
C ILE A 760 -20.33 12.10 19.28
N SER A 761 -21.64 11.93 19.56
CA SER A 761 -22.30 10.62 19.55
C SER A 761 -22.96 10.33 18.19
N MET A 762 -23.27 9.06 17.93
CA MET A 762 -24.02 8.68 16.74
C MET A 762 -25.44 9.26 16.75
N GLY A 763 -26.02 9.50 17.94
CA GLY A 763 -27.30 10.22 18.08
C GLY A 763 -27.24 11.66 17.60
N MET A 764 -26.09 12.36 17.83
CA MET A 764 -25.85 13.71 17.28
C MET A 764 -25.72 13.65 15.76
N VAL A 765 -25.01 12.66 15.23
CA VAL A 765 -24.90 12.44 13.78
C VAL A 765 -26.27 12.22 13.14
N ASP A 766 -27.16 11.45 13.78
CA ASP A 766 -28.56 11.29 13.32
C ASP A 766 -29.31 12.63 13.29
N GLY A 767 -29.05 13.51 14.22
CA GLY A 767 -29.57 14.89 14.20
C GLY A 767 -29.09 15.66 12.99
N ILE A 768 -27.79 15.58 12.66
CA ILE A 768 -27.22 16.20 11.44
C ILE A 768 -27.83 15.61 10.18
N VAL A 769 -28.05 14.28 10.13
CA VAL A 769 -28.72 13.62 9.01
C VAL A 769 -30.16 14.10 8.84
N LEU A 770 -30.92 14.29 9.93
CA LEU A 770 -32.27 14.84 9.88
C LEU A 770 -32.25 16.27 9.36
N GLU A 771 -31.31 17.08 9.81
CA GLU A 771 -31.11 18.44 9.31
C GLU A 771 -30.83 18.43 7.81
N ALA A 772 -29.90 17.59 7.35
CA ALA A 772 -29.56 17.44 5.94
C ALA A 772 -30.78 17.01 5.09
N LYS A 773 -31.69 16.22 5.64
CA LYS A 773 -32.97 15.83 5.02
C LYS A 773 -33.99 16.98 4.94
N GLY A 774 -33.73 18.12 5.56
CA GLY A 774 -34.60 19.31 5.55
C GLY A 774 -35.45 19.48 6.80
N PHE A 775 -35.28 18.63 7.84
CA PHE A 775 -35.95 18.76 9.15
C PHE A 775 -35.12 19.60 10.11
N TRP A 776 -34.85 20.85 9.77
CA TRP A 776 -33.83 21.69 10.39
C TRP A 776 -34.01 21.85 11.91
N VAL A 777 -35.20 22.26 12.36
CA VAL A 777 -35.47 22.46 13.77
C VAL A 777 -35.39 21.15 14.54
N ILE A 778 -35.97 20.09 14.01
CA ILE A 778 -35.98 18.75 14.63
C ILE A 778 -34.54 18.21 14.70
N GLY A 779 -33.77 18.37 13.62
CA GLY A 779 -32.37 17.96 13.56
C GLY A 779 -31.51 18.69 14.58
N LEU A 780 -31.60 20.03 14.64
CA LEU A 780 -30.86 20.85 15.61
C LEU A 780 -31.23 20.51 17.05
N VAL A 781 -32.52 20.44 17.36
CA VAL A 781 -32.99 20.04 18.69
C VAL A 781 -32.46 18.66 19.09
N LYS A 782 -32.49 17.70 18.15
CA LYS A 782 -31.92 16.36 18.39
C LYS A 782 -30.43 16.43 18.67
N VAL A 783 -29.64 17.19 17.90
CA VAL A 783 -28.20 17.37 18.16
C VAL A 783 -27.95 17.89 19.57
N ILE A 784 -28.68 18.93 20.01
CA ILE A 784 -28.51 19.53 21.35
C ILE A 784 -28.88 18.50 22.44
N LEU A 785 -30.04 17.85 22.34
CA LEU A 785 -30.49 16.85 23.32
C LEU A 785 -29.54 15.67 23.42
N GLU A 786 -29.08 15.14 22.27
CA GLU A 786 -28.11 14.04 22.25
C GLU A 786 -26.72 14.46 22.74
N ALA A 787 -26.30 15.73 22.56
CA ALA A 787 -25.06 16.25 23.15
C ALA A 787 -25.13 16.25 24.69
N ILE A 788 -26.22 16.79 25.28
CA ILE A 788 -26.42 16.80 26.72
C ILE A 788 -26.46 15.36 27.27
N LYS A 789 -27.25 14.49 26.63
CA LYS A 789 -27.36 13.07 26.96
C LYS A 789 -26.01 12.36 26.89
N ASN A 790 -25.21 12.60 25.84
CA ASN A 790 -23.89 12.00 25.65
C ASN A 790 -22.94 12.38 26.79
N ILE A 791 -22.87 13.65 27.19
CA ILE A 791 -22.04 14.12 28.31
C ILE A 791 -22.40 13.36 29.59
N ILE A 792 -23.71 13.27 29.92
CA ILE A 792 -24.18 12.60 31.13
C ILE A 792 -23.85 11.11 31.08
N LEU A 793 -24.17 10.42 29.95
CA LEU A 793 -23.94 9.00 29.81
C LEU A 793 -22.45 8.63 29.78
N ASN A 794 -21.60 9.46 29.19
CA ASN A 794 -20.14 9.24 29.22
C ASN A 794 -19.60 9.34 30.64
N ALA A 795 -20.02 10.38 31.44
CA ALA A 795 -19.60 10.53 32.83
C ALA A 795 -20.04 9.34 33.69
N GLN A 796 -21.28 8.87 33.51
CA GLN A 796 -21.80 7.68 34.20
C GLN A 796 -21.05 6.42 33.85
N LEU A 797 -20.78 6.18 32.55
CA LEU A 797 -20.06 5.01 32.06
C LEU A 797 -18.64 4.99 32.61
N GLU A 798 -17.91 6.11 32.50
CA GLU A 798 -16.52 6.19 33.00
C GLU A 798 -16.46 5.97 34.53
N SER A 799 -17.45 6.48 35.29
CA SER A 799 -17.55 6.22 36.74
C SER A 799 -17.73 4.70 37.01
N ARG A 800 -18.58 4.00 36.28
CA ARG A 800 -18.77 2.55 36.44
C ARG A 800 -17.51 1.76 36.04
N LEU A 801 -16.89 2.10 34.92
CA LEU A 801 -15.69 1.41 34.42
C LEU A 801 -14.48 1.59 35.35
N ARG A 802 -14.39 2.73 36.09
CA ARG A 802 -13.31 2.97 37.08
C ARG A 802 -13.57 2.22 38.40
N ASN A 803 -14.82 2.09 38.82
CA ASN A 803 -15.19 1.51 40.11
C ASN A 803 -15.27 -0.04 40.06
N SER A 804 -15.42 -0.64 38.90
CA SER A 804 -15.42 -2.08 38.67
C SER A 804 -13.99 -2.56 38.36
#